data_051e76348d3883504d5a7f72708d175b
#
_entry.id   051e76348d3883504d5a7f72708d175b
#
_cell.length_a   1.000
_cell.length_b   1.000
_cell.length_c   1.000
_cell.angle_alpha   90.00
_cell.angle_beta   90.00
_cell.angle_gamma   90.00
#
_symmetry.space_group_name_H-M   'P 1'
#
loop_
_entity.id
_entity.type
_entity.pdbx_description
1 polymer ?
#
loop_
_entity_poly.entity_id
_entity_poly.type
_entity_poly.pdbx_seq_one_letter_code
_entity_poly.pdbx_strand_id
1 'polypeptide(L)'
;MRWISSDPLNRFRFPVDDWRFVEVEPGLDDLGVTETLFSIGNGYLGMRGNPEEGRKSYSHGTFINGFHETWTIKHAEEAFGFASTGQTIVNVPDAKLIKIYVDDEPLTLGQSDLDHYERALDFRAGCLTRDLVWRTPAGKRVKLSSRRMVSFTDRHLALFEIELTMLEGDAPIVLSSQVVNRQDGFDDYRQPRNEESFDPRRAGKFDGRVLQPRGQWHDDQRMALGYETTDSHMTLCVAAEHTLDTANPYEVISRIEEDQAKQVYRIEAREGVPIVIRKAVAYHTSRGVPVTELFDRCRRTLDRVSERGFDSFFEGQRAWLDDFWANSDVEVGGQPAIQQAVRWCLFQLAQATARSDQLGIPAKGVTGSGYEGHYFWDTEIYLVPFLTYTAPRVARNALRYRVGLLPKARERAQMLSQEGALFPWRTINGEEASAYYAAGTAQYHIDADIAHAFAKYREITGDVDFLYRDGAAVLVETARMWADLGFWRTEADGSQRFHIHGVTGPDEYTAVVNNNMFTNVMARANLKLAADLVQELEEADPLCWDRLVQTLDVAPEEVEEWRACAKGMVIPFDETFGIHPQDEKFLSSELWDLENTPADKFPLLLHFHPLVIYRFQVLKQADVVLALFLQGDQFTEEQKRADFEYYDPITTGDSTLSGVVQSVIAAEVGYQDMAMQYFLTGLYVDLADLHANSRDGVHIASTGGVWNALVFGFGGLRDYHGDISFDPRLPREWEYLRFPLQVRESRLRVLLEREAISFEVEAGGPLEVNVRGQRLVIQPGVPTRVPLEHQGEELPSLTGRHPVTGGRRFDGSVITANVPEAPHDQDLVVVD
;
A
#
# COMPACT_ATOMS: atom_id res chain seq x y z
N MET A 1 3.06 -4.75 -21.89
CA MET A 1 3.03 -3.73 -20.83
C MET A 1 2.56 -2.39 -21.39
N ARG A 2 1.63 -1.69 -20.74
CA ARG A 2 1.25 -0.34 -21.16
C ARG A 2 2.18 0.67 -20.47
N TRP A 3 3.28 0.98 -21.13
CA TRP A 3 4.15 2.09 -20.72
C TRP A 3 3.44 3.40 -21.01
N ILE A 4 3.52 4.35 -20.07
CA ILE A 4 3.08 5.72 -20.33
C ILE A 4 4.29 6.65 -20.36
N SER A 5 4.29 7.55 -21.32
CA SER A 5 5.36 8.54 -21.53
C SER A 5 4.92 9.97 -21.22
N SER A 6 3.66 10.14 -20.81
CA SER A 6 3.06 11.43 -20.52
C SER A 6 1.85 11.26 -19.59
N ASP A 7 1.31 12.37 -19.10
CA ASP A 7 0.10 12.41 -18.29
C ASP A 7 -1.11 11.79 -19.03
N PRO A 8 -1.70 10.70 -18.52
CA PRO A 8 -2.81 10.00 -19.17
C PRO A 8 -4.19 10.52 -18.78
N LEU A 9 -4.29 11.48 -17.82
CA LEU A 9 -5.59 11.94 -17.30
C LEU A 9 -6.32 12.85 -18.28
N ASN A 10 -7.65 12.72 -18.33
CA ASN A 10 -8.50 13.69 -18.99
C ASN A 10 -8.53 15.00 -18.18
N ARG A 11 -7.72 15.99 -18.57
CA ARG A 11 -7.56 17.26 -17.88
C ARG A 11 -8.74 18.23 -18.04
N PHE A 12 -9.67 17.95 -18.94
CA PHE A 12 -10.96 18.67 -18.96
C PHE A 12 -11.85 18.25 -17.80
N ARG A 13 -11.85 16.97 -17.44
CA ARG A 13 -12.58 16.43 -16.29
C ARG A 13 -11.82 16.60 -14.98
N PHE A 14 -10.50 16.35 -14.99
CA PHE A 14 -9.62 16.41 -13.84
C PHE A 14 -8.57 17.51 -14.02
N PRO A 15 -8.92 18.79 -13.84
CA PRO A 15 -7.97 19.88 -13.99
C PRO A 15 -6.80 19.78 -13.02
N VAL A 16 -5.66 20.34 -13.43
CA VAL A 16 -4.46 20.38 -12.59
C VAL A 16 -4.64 21.41 -11.49
N ASP A 17 -4.39 21.02 -10.25
CA ASP A 17 -4.36 21.86 -9.06
C ASP A 17 -3.22 21.39 -8.15
N ASP A 18 -2.45 22.28 -7.59
CA ASP A 18 -1.26 21.95 -6.83
C ASP A 18 -1.52 21.13 -5.56
N TRP A 19 -2.71 21.32 -4.94
CA TRP A 19 -3.04 20.76 -3.64
C TRP A 19 -4.36 20.01 -3.57
N ARG A 20 -5.03 19.87 -4.71
CA ARG A 20 -6.32 19.19 -4.78
C ARG A 20 -6.36 18.25 -5.99
N PHE A 21 -7.02 17.11 -5.82
CA PHE A 21 -7.49 16.32 -6.94
C PHE A 21 -8.94 16.69 -7.21
N VAL A 22 -9.19 17.29 -8.36
CA VAL A 22 -10.47 17.95 -8.67
C VAL A 22 -11.16 17.22 -9.81
N GLU A 23 -12.48 17.06 -9.71
CA GLU A 23 -13.36 16.59 -10.77
C GLU A 23 -14.45 17.63 -11.03
N VAL A 24 -14.56 18.11 -12.27
CA VAL A 24 -15.52 19.15 -12.66
C VAL A 24 -16.68 18.62 -13.51
N GLU A 25 -16.63 17.34 -13.86
CA GLU A 25 -17.68 16.64 -14.60
C GLU A 25 -17.87 15.23 -14.02
N PRO A 26 -19.07 14.89 -13.49
CA PRO A 26 -19.28 13.58 -12.87
C PRO A 26 -19.33 12.48 -13.91
N GLY A 27 -18.46 11.47 -13.81
CA GLY A 27 -18.48 10.24 -14.59
C GLY A 27 -19.34 9.17 -13.94
N LEU A 28 -20.11 8.43 -14.73
CA LEU A 28 -20.92 7.32 -14.27
C LEU A 28 -20.37 5.95 -14.68
N ASP A 29 -19.58 5.92 -15.73
CA ASP A 29 -19.05 4.67 -16.30
C ASP A 29 -17.86 4.12 -15.51
N ASP A 30 -17.17 4.97 -14.75
CA ASP A 30 -15.99 4.65 -13.97
C ASP A 30 -16.17 4.85 -12.44
N LEU A 31 -17.40 4.68 -11.94
CA LEU A 31 -17.75 4.91 -10.53
C LEU A 31 -16.80 4.21 -9.56
N GLY A 32 -16.44 2.95 -9.80
CA GLY A 32 -15.55 2.20 -8.93
C GLY A 32 -14.16 2.85 -8.79
N VAL A 33 -13.64 3.39 -9.89
CA VAL A 33 -12.36 4.10 -9.91
C VAL A 33 -12.48 5.43 -9.18
N THR A 34 -13.45 6.27 -9.53
CA THR A 34 -13.60 7.59 -8.91
C THR A 34 -13.97 7.49 -7.42
N GLU A 35 -14.75 6.49 -6.99
CA GLU A 35 -14.99 6.21 -5.57
C GLU A 35 -13.68 5.91 -4.82
N THR A 36 -12.73 5.24 -5.46
CA THR A 36 -11.39 4.98 -4.90
C THR A 36 -10.54 6.24 -4.87
N LEU A 37 -10.44 6.98 -5.98
CA LEU A 37 -9.58 8.16 -6.11
C LEU A 37 -9.94 9.28 -5.12
N PHE A 38 -11.21 9.39 -4.77
CA PHE A 38 -11.75 10.36 -3.81
C PHE A 38 -12.03 9.76 -2.42
N SER A 39 -11.45 8.60 -2.10
CA SER A 39 -11.54 8.00 -0.76
C SER A 39 -10.84 8.84 0.28
N ILE A 40 -11.37 8.86 1.50
CA ILE A 40 -10.77 9.48 2.67
C ILE A 40 -10.59 8.44 3.80
N GLY A 41 -9.50 8.56 4.54
CA GLY A 41 -9.18 7.62 5.62
C GLY A 41 -8.07 8.15 6.55
N ASN A 42 -7.76 7.39 7.59
CA ASN A 42 -6.75 7.74 8.58
C ASN A 42 -5.88 6.55 9.04
N GLY A 43 -5.85 5.46 8.26
CA GLY A 43 -5.14 4.23 8.61
C GLY A 43 -5.90 3.29 9.55
N TYR A 44 -6.99 3.74 10.15
CA TYR A 44 -7.93 2.92 10.93
C TYR A 44 -9.29 2.84 10.25
N LEU A 45 -9.93 3.97 10.02
CA LEU A 45 -11.21 4.11 9.33
C LEU A 45 -11.00 4.64 7.93
N GLY A 46 -11.68 4.07 6.95
CA GLY A 46 -11.69 4.53 5.57
C GLY A 46 -13.09 4.55 4.98
N MET A 47 -13.35 5.55 4.16
CA MET A 47 -14.62 5.76 3.48
C MET A 47 -14.37 6.07 2.01
N ARG A 48 -15.00 5.30 1.12
CA ARG A 48 -14.93 5.55 -0.32
C ARG A 48 -15.58 6.87 -0.71
N GLY A 49 -15.18 7.41 -1.86
CA GLY A 49 -15.61 8.69 -2.39
C GLY A 49 -17.05 8.72 -2.93
N ASN A 50 -17.98 7.87 -2.41
CA ASN A 50 -19.38 7.88 -2.80
C ASN A 50 -20.02 9.23 -2.47
N PRO A 51 -20.96 9.73 -3.31
CA PRO A 51 -21.78 10.90 -2.96
C PRO A 51 -22.69 10.59 -1.77
N GLU A 52 -22.97 11.61 -0.95
CA GLU A 52 -23.75 11.47 0.28
C GLU A 52 -25.22 11.09 0.01
N GLU A 53 -25.80 11.48 -1.11
CA GLU A 53 -27.16 11.10 -1.53
C GLU A 53 -27.32 9.61 -1.87
N GLY A 54 -26.21 8.88 -2.05
CA GLY A 54 -26.14 7.43 -1.93
C GLY A 54 -26.77 6.62 -3.06
N ARG A 55 -26.72 7.10 -4.32
CA ARG A 55 -27.26 6.37 -5.46
C ARG A 55 -26.17 6.00 -6.44
N LYS A 56 -26.37 4.86 -7.15
CA LYS A 56 -25.41 4.24 -8.08
C LYS A 56 -24.00 4.28 -7.51
N SER A 57 -23.62 3.22 -6.86
CA SER A 57 -22.30 3.02 -6.27
C SER A 57 -21.74 1.71 -6.78
N TYR A 58 -20.45 1.66 -7.05
CA TYR A 58 -19.75 0.40 -7.26
C TYR A 58 -19.64 -0.37 -5.94
N SER A 59 -19.28 0.33 -4.86
CA SER A 59 -19.22 -0.21 -3.51
C SER A 59 -19.48 0.87 -2.48
N HIS A 60 -20.41 0.65 -1.56
CA HIS A 60 -20.68 1.55 -0.43
C HIS A 60 -19.60 1.51 0.65
N GLY A 61 -18.37 1.16 0.29
CA GLY A 61 -17.27 0.84 1.18
C GLY A 61 -17.06 1.84 2.32
N THR A 62 -17.21 1.32 3.53
CA THR A 62 -16.67 1.85 4.77
C THR A 62 -15.92 0.71 5.43
N PHE A 63 -14.63 0.89 5.67
CA PHE A 63 -13.73 -0.18 6.13
C PHE A 63 -13.02 0.25 7.41
N ILE A 64 -12.82 -0.72 8.30
CA ILE A 64 -12.00 -0.53 9.50
C ILE A 64 -10.83 -1.49 9.40
N ASN A 65 -9.62 -0.95 9.45
CA ASN A 65 -8.39 -1.72 9.37
C ASN A 65 -8.34 -2.81 10.45
N GLY A 66 -8.10 -4.05 10.04
CA GLY A 66 -8.04 -5.20 10.93
C GLY A 66 -9.39 -5.76 11.39
N PHE A 67 -10.51 -5.12 11.05
CA PHE A 67 -11.85 -5.66 11.30
C PHE A 67 -12.25 -6.60 10.17
N HIS A 68 -12.27 -7.90 10.46
CA HIS A 68 -12.42 -8.94 9.46
C HIS A 68 -13.31 -10.07 9.93
N GLU A 69 -13.83 -10.81 8.98
CA GLU A 69 -14.47 -12.10 9.19
C GLU A 69 -13.52 -13.23 8.78
N THR A 70 -13.69 -14.39 9.40
CA THR A 70 -12.95 -15.61 9.06
C THR A 70 -13.87 -16.62 8.37
N TRP A 71 -13.27 -17.47 7.55
CA TRP A 71 -13.99 -18.55 6.86
C TRP A 71 -13.07 -19.73 6.61
N THR A 72 -13.63 -20.93 6.47
CA THR A 72 -12.84 -22.13 6.21
C THR A 72 -12.42 -22.19 4.75
N ILE A 73 -11.10 -22.27 4.50
CA ILE A 73 -10.55 -22.49 3.16
C ILE A 73 -10.82 -23.95 2.79
N LYS A 74 -11.46 -24.17 1.63
CA LYS A 74 -11.66 -25.50 1.04
C LYS A 74 -10.63 -25.72 -0.05
N HIS A 75 -9.76 -26.69 0.14
CA HIS A 75 -8.81 -27.16 -0.87
C HIS A 75 -9.43 -28.30 -1.69
N ALA A 76 -9.04 -28.44 -2.94
CA ALA A 76 -9.46 -29.57 -3.78
C ALA A 76 -8.95 -30.91 -3.20
N GLU A 77 -7.73 -30.88 -2.67
CA GLU A 77 -7.16 -31.97 -1.86
C GLU A 77 -6.51 -31.33 -0.63
N GLU A 78 -6.79 -31.87 0.54
CA GLU A 78 -6.22 -31.40 1.80
C GLU A 78 -4.86 -32.04 2.04
N ALA A 79 -3.90 -31.24 2.51
CA ALA A 79 -2.61 -31.71 2.99
C ALA A 79 -2.27 -31.06 4.33
N PHE A 80 -1.38 -31.72 5.07
CA PHE A 80 -0.89 -31.18 6.34
C PHE A 80 -0.25 -29.81 6.15
N GLY A 81 -0.59 -28.85 7.02
CA GLY A 81 0.00 -27.51 7.02
C GLY A 81 -0.54 -26.55 5.96
N PHE A 82 -1.54 -26.93 5.18
CA PHE A 82 -2.23 -25.98 4.31
C PHE A 82 -3.00 -24.95 5.14
N ALA A 83 -3.08 -23.72 4.64
CA ALA A 83 -3.87 -22.68 5.26
C ALA A 83 -5.35 -23.12 5.35
N SER A 84 -5.90 -23.11 6.54
CA SER A 84 -7.27 -23.59 6.80
C SER A 84 -8.26 -22.47 7.03
N THR A 85 -7.79 -21.26 7.35
CA THR A 85 -8.62 -20.14 7.74
C THR A 85 -8.36 -18.94 6.85
N GLY A 86 -9.33 -18.61 6.01
CA GLY A 86 -9.35 -17.36 5.24
C GLY A 86 -9.78 -16.20 6.12
N GLN A 87 -9.36 -14.99 5.75
CA GLN A 87 -9.65 -13.74 6.45
C GLN A 87 -10.06 -12.70 5.42
N THR A 88 -11.14 -11.97 5.67
CA THR A 88 -11.62 -10.95 4.73
C THR A 88 -12.10 -9.72 5.49
N ILE A 89 -11.62 -8.53 5.12
CA ILE A 89 -12.07 -7.26 5.68
C ILE A 89 -13.57 -7.09 5.48
N VAL A 90 -14.28 -6.66 6.52
CA VAL A 90 -15.72 -6.49 6.48
C VAL A 90 -16.08 -5.06 6.06
N ASN A 91 -17.00 -4.93 5.12
CA ASN A 91 -17.66 -3.66 4.84
C ASN A 91 -18.63 -3.37 6.01
N VAL A 92 -18.30 -2.36 6.83
CA VAL A 92 -19.08 -1.99 8.02
C VAL A 92 -20.28 -1.09 7.65
N PRO A 93 -21.26 -0.90 8.55
CA PRO A 93 -22.44 -0.09 8.25
C PRO A 93 -22.08 1.28 7.70
N ASP A 94 -22.74 1.66 6.61
CA ASP A 94 -22.51 2.90 5.90
C ASP A 94 -23.26 4.07 6.57
N ALA A 95 -22.49 5.02 7.11
CA ALA A 95 -23.01 6.24 7.71
C ALA A 95 -22.84 7.48 6.82
N LYS A 96 -22.33 7.35 5.58
CA LYS A 96 -22.16 8.48 4.65
C LYS A 96 -23.48 9.06 4.16
N LEU A 97 -24.55 8.27 4.19
CA LEU A 97 -25.82 8.58 3.54
C LEU A 97 -26.56 9.78 4.17
N ILE A 98 -26.84 10.78 3.33
CA ILE A 98 -27.74 11.91 3.61
C ILE A 98 -28.53 12.18 2.31
N LYS A 99 -29.68 11.54 2.17
CA LYS A 99 -30.54 11.70 0.98
C LYS A 99 -31.23 13.05 1.00
N ILE A 100 -31.31 13.69 -0.16
CA ILE A 100 -31.81 15.04 -0.34
C ILE A 100 -32.96 15.01 -1.34
N TYR A 101 -34.08 15.56 -0.95
CA TYR A 101 -35.29 15.74 -1.80
C TYR A 101 -35.74 17.19 -1.75
N VAL A 102 -36.07 17.74 -2.90
CA VAL A 102 -36.67 19.08 -3.05
C VAL A 102 -37.97 18.95 -3.86
N ASP A 103 -39.10 19.38 -3.33
CA ASP A 103 -40.44 19.15 -3.92
C ASP A 103 -40.67 17.64 -4.22
N ASP A 104 -40.29 16.74 -3.31
CA ASP A 104 -40.31 15.28 -3.47
C ASP A 104 -39.36 14.72 -4.55
N GLU A 105 -38.63 15.54 -5.29
CA GLU A 105 -37.64 15.12 -6.29
C GLU A 105 -36.28 14.84 -5.65
N PRO A 106 -35.70 13.65 -5.87
CA PRO A 106 -34.41 13.30 -5.30
C PRO A 106 -33.27 13.95 -6.07
N LEU A 107 -32.30 14.50 -5.36
CA LEU A 107 -30.98 14.73 -5.94
C LEU A 107 -30.34 13.38 -6.26
N THR A 108 -30.02 13.16 -7.52
CA THR A 108 -29.36 11.92 -7.99
C THR A 108 -28.27 12.29 -8.97
N LEU A 109 -27.03 12.17 -8.55
CA LEU A 109 -25.88 12.43 -9.42
C LEU A 109 -25.97 11.59 -10.70
N GLY A 110 -25.83 12.25 -11.86
CA GLY A 110 -25.95 11.64 -13.18
C GLY A 110 -27.37 11.52 -13.75
N GLN A 111 -28.42 11.93 -12.99
CA GLN A 111 -29.79 12.07 -13.47
C GLN A 111 -30.30 13.49 -13.29
N SER A 112 -29.72 14.22 -12.35
CA SER A 112 -30.08 15.63 -12.05
C SER A 112 -29.40 16.58 -13.03
N ASP A 113 -30.11 17.63 -13.42
CA ASP A 113 -29.57 18.70 -14.25
C ASP A 113 -28.72 19.64 -13.38
N LEU A 114 -27.43 19.73 -13.66
CA LEU A 114 -26.45 20.47 -12.88
C LEU A 114 -25.92 21.66 -13.66
N ASP A 115 -26.20 22.88 -13.16
CA ASP A 115 -25.62 24.12 -13.71
C ASP A 115 -24.12 24.25 -13.33
N HIS A 116 -23.70 23.65 -12.23
CA HIS A 116 -22.30 23.60 -11.74
C HIS A 116 -22.04 22.30 -10.97
N TYR A 117 -20.84 21.79 -11.12
CA TYR A 117 -20.34 20.65 -10.33
C TYR A 117 -18.81 20.76 -10.15
N GLU A 118 -18.36 20.67 -8.92
CA GLU A 118 -16.98 20.44 -8.54
C GLU A 118 -16.92 19.47 -7.36
N ARG A 119 -16.06 18.47 -7.45
CA ARG A 119 -15.68 17.60 -6.34
C ARG A 119 -14.16 17.67 -6.19
N ALA A 120 -13.66 17.84 -4.97
CA ALA A 120 -12.23 17.96 -4.74
C ALA A 120 -11.79 17.21 -3.49
N LEU A 121 -10.72 16.43 -3.62
CA LEU A 121 -9.96 15.89 -2.50
C LEU A 121 -8.83 16.86 -2.19
N ASP A 122 -8.95 17.58 -1.08
CA ASP A 122 -7.97 18.58 -0.64
C ASP A 122 -6.91 17.92 0.22
N PHE A 123 -5.66 17.91 -0.27
CA PHE A 123 -4.54 17.25 0.40
C PHE A 123 -4.02 18.01 1.62
N ARG A 124 -4.27 19.32 1.71
CA ARG A 124 -3.90 20.14 2.86
C ARG A 124 -4.94 20.15 3.96
N ALA A 125 -6.22 20.21 3.57
CA ALA A 125 -7.32 20.15 4.54
C ALA A 125 -7.63 18.71 4.96
N GLY A 126 -7.25 17.71 4.15
CA GLY A 126 -7.54 16.30 4.40
C GLY A 126 -9.02 15.99 4.34
N CYS A 127 -9.76 16.68 3.46
CA CYS A 127 -11.19 16.50 3.33
C CYS A 127 -11.61 16.37 1.87
N LEU A 128 -12.74 15.72 1.69
CA LEU A 128 -13.45 15.68 0.42
C LEU A 128 -14.51 16.77 0.44
N THR A 129 -14.47 17.67 -0.55
CA THR A 129 -15.44 18.74 -0.73
C THR A 129 -16.24 18.54 -2.01
N ARG A 130 -17.44 19.08 -2.04
CA ARG A 130 -18.28 19.09 -3.22
C ARG A 130 -19.13 20.35 -3.25
N ASP A 131 -19.14 21.02 -4.40
CA ASP A 131 -19.97 22.18 -4.69
C ASP A 131 -20.76 21.91 -5.95
N LEU A 132 -22.07 22.11 -5.90
CA LEU A 132 -22.93 21.95 -7.06
C LEU A 132 -24.12 22.90 -7.02
N VAL A 133 -24.66 23.20 -8.20
CA VAL A 133 -25.94 23.90 -8.38
C VAL A 133 -26.83 22.97 -9.18
N TRP A 134 -27.90 22.52 -8.54
CA TRP A 134 -28.90 21.64 -9.12
C TRP A 134 -30.11 22.41 -9.58
N ARG A 135 -30.55 22.17 -10.82
CA ARG A 135 -31.83 22.63 -11.36
C ARG A 135 -32.83 21.49 -11.22
N THR A 136 -33.85 21.68 -10.36
CA THR A 136 -34.91 20.67 -10.15
C THR A 136 -35.77 20.54 -11.38
N PRO A 137 -36.55 19.43 -11.57
CA PRO A 137 -37.52 19.27 -12.64
C PRO A 137 -38.59 20.37 -12.65
N ALA A 138 -38.89 20.94 -11.47
CA ALA A 138 -39.81 22.09 -11.34
C ALA A 138 -39.16 23.46 -11.70
N GLY A 139 -37.89 23.46 -12.12
CA GLY A 139 -37.16 24.65 -12.56
C GLY A 139 -36.52 25.45 -11.42
N LYS A 140 -36.60 25.01 -10.18
CA LYS A 140 -35.98 25.67 -9.02
C LYS A 140 -34.47 25.39 -9.01
N ARG A 141 -33.68 26.34 -8.52
CA ARG A 141 -32.23 26.17 -8.39
C ARG A 141 -31.83 26.05 -6.93
N VAL A 142 -31.01 25.04 -6.66
CA VAL A 142 -30.54 24.71 -5.32
C VAL A 142 -29.01 24.66 -5.34
N LYS A 143 -28.35 25.41 -4.47
CA LYS A 143 -26.92 25.28 -4.20
C LYS A 143 -26.69 24.27 -3.10
N LEU A 144 -25.76 23.38 -3.31
CA LEU A 144 -25.26 22.44 -2.30
C LEU A 144 -23.74 22.59 -2.19
N SER A 145 -23.27 22.77 -0.95
CA SER A 145 -21.86 22.66 -0.61
C SER A 145 -21.72 21.58 0.45
N SER A 146 -20.78 20.65 0.28
CA SER A 146 -20.50 19.64 1.31
C SER A 146 -19.02 19.51 1.58
N ARG A 147 -18.68 19.15 2.83
CA ARG A 147 -17.34 18.74 3.23
C ARG A 147 -17.42 17.55 4.17
N ARG A 148 -16.48 16.60 3.99
CA ARG A 148 -16.36 15.48 4.91
C ARG A 148 -14.91 15.12 5.14
N MET A 149 -14.62 14.60 6.34
CA MET A 149 -13.31 14.10 6.69
C MET A 149 -13.39 12.84 7.55
N VAL A 150 -12.34 12.02 7.52
CA VAL A 150 -12.01 11.02 8.52
C VAL A 150 -10.85 11.57 9.34
N SER A 151 -11.03 11.73 10.65
CA SER A 151 -10.12 12.51 11.48
C SER A 151 -8.76 11.82 11.67
N PHE A 152 -7.67 12.54 11.40
CA PHE A 152 -6.31 12.10 11.72
C PHE A 152 -5.98 12.24 13.21
N THR A 153 -6.66 13.11 13.93
CA THR A 153 -6.42 13.37 15.36
C THR A 153 -7.28 12.51 16.29
N ASP A 154 -8.46 12.03 15.81
CA ASP A 154 -9.31 11.05 16.48
C ASP A 154 -9.67 9.91 15.52
N ARG A 155 -8.94 8.79 15.63
CA ARG A 155 -9.03 7.70 14.64
C ARG A 155 -10.42 7.07 14.48
N HIS A 156 -11.31 7.26 15.46
CA HIS A 156 -12.65 6.69 15.48
C HIS A 156 -13.72 7.61 14.89
N LEU A 157 -13.35 8.81 14.46
CA LEU A 157 -14.27 9.88 14.11
C LEU A 157 -14.28 10.21 12.63
N ALA A 158 -15.48 10.34 12.05
CA ALA A 158 -15.71 10.97 10.76
C ALA A 158 -16.73 12.11 10.91
N LEU A 159 -16.55 13.21 10.15
CA LEU A 159 -17.40 14.39 10.19
C LEU A 159 -17.92 14.73 8.79
N PHE A 160 -19.18 15.11 8.73
CA PHE A 160 -19.89 15.51 7.51
C PHE A 160 -20.63 16.82 7.76
N GLU A 161 -20.53 17.74 6.81
CA GLU A 161 -21.33 18.96 6.78
C GLU A 161 -21.90 19.13 5.38
N ILE A 162 -23.18 19.42 5.29
CA ILE A 162 -23.87 19.79 4.05
C ILE A 162 -24.60 21.09 4.29
N GLU A 163 -24.34 22.08 3.44
CA GLU A 163 -25.09 23.35 3.36
C GLU A 163 -25.93 23.37 2.09
N LEU A 164 -27.21 23.63 2.25
CA LEU A 164 -28.19 23.78 1.17
C LEU A 164 -28.80 25.16 1.18
N THR A 165 -28.93 25.78 0.02
CA THR A 165 -29.61 27.07 -0.13
C THR A 165 -30.46 27.04 -1.38
N MET A 166 -31.77 27.37 -1.24
CA MET A 166 -32.64 27.64 -2.37
C MET A 166 -32.21 28.95 -3.01
N LEU A 167 -31.77 28.91 -4.28
CA LEU A 167 -31.38 30.11 -5.04
C LEU A 167 -32.58 30.77 -5.72
N GLU A 168 -33.62 30.00 -6.03
CA GLU A 168 -34.83 30.45 -6.72
C GLU A 168 -36.04 29.70 -6.18
N GLY A 169 -36.94 30.45 -5.53
CA GLY A 169 -38.21 29.99 -5.02
C GLY A 169 -38.14 29.16 -3.71
N ASP A 170 -39.22 29.19 -2.95
CA ASP A 170 -39.36 28.35 -1.75
C ASP A 170 -39.72 26.92 -2.11
N ALA A 171 -39.32 25.94 -1.29
CA ALA A 171 -39.64 24.54 -1.48
C ALA A 171 -39.63 23.74 -0.16
N PRO A 172 -40.47 22.70 -0.03
CA PRO A 172 -40.26 21.71 0.98
C PRO A 172 -38.98 20.88 0.66
N ILE A 173 -38.09 20.76 1.64
CA ILE A 173 -36.89 19.96 1.55
C ILE A 173 -36.95 18.80 2.56
N VAL A 174 -36.58 17.60 2.14
CA VAL A 174 -36.40 16.47 3.04
C VAL A 174 -34.95 16.05 3.04
N LEU A 175 -34.31 16.12 4.21
CA LEU A 175 -32.99 15.55 4.46
C LEU A 175 -33.14 14.26 5.25
N SER A 176 -32.65 13.13 4.71
CA SER A 176 -32.72 11.83 5.36
C SER A 176 -31.33 11.28 5.61
N SER A 177 -30.81 11.54 6.81
CA SER A 177 -29.55 10.98 7.27
C SER A 177 -29.72 9.56 7.75
N GLN A 178 -28.85 8.66 7.33
CA GLN A 178 -28.98 7.22 7.60
C GLN A 178 -27.66 6.60 8.03
N VAL A 179 -27.74 5.54 8.83
CA VAL A 179 -26.72 4.53 9.04
C VAL A 179 -27.33 3.21 8.60
N VAL A 180 -26.71 2.56 7.60
CA VAL A 180 -27.30 1.37 6.96
C VAL A 180 -26.29 0.23 6.96
N ASN A 181 -26.69 -0.91 7.50
CA ASN A 181 -25.95 -2.16 7.40
C ASN A 181 -26.47 -2.97 6.20
N ARG A 182 -25.62 -3.20 5.20
CA ARG A 182 -25.98 -3.90 3.97
C ARG A 182 -25.35 -5.30 3.97
N GLN A 183 -25.99 -6.24 4.66
CA GLN A 183 -25.47 -7.60 4.89
C GLN A 183 -26.13 -8.70 4.04
N ASP A 184 -27.11 -8.36 3.23
CA ASP A 184 -27.88 -9.29 2.41
C ASP A 184 -27.13 -9.75 1.13
N GLY A 185 -25.90 -9.28 0.94
CA GLY A 185 -25.10 -9.63 -0.23
C GLY A 185 -25.60 -9.03 -1.55
N PHE A 186 -26.77 -8.41 -1.52
CA PHE A 186 -27.37 -7.68 -2.61
C PHE A 186 -27.03 -6.18 -2.44
N ASP A 187 -25.84 -5.79 -2.86
CA ASP A 187 -25.66 -4.41 -3.28
C ASP A 187 -26.50 -4.23 -4.54
N ASP A 188 -27.62 -3.53 -4.46
CA ASP A 188 -28.54 -3.24 -5.57
C ASP A 188 -27.86 -2.61 -6.80
N TYR A 189 -26.55 -2.33 -6.72
CA TYR A 189 -25.74 -1.60 -7.67
C TYR A 189 -24.51 -2.35 -8.16
N ARG A 190 -24.28 -3.60 -7.75
CA ARG A 190 -23.24 -4.42 -8.38
C ARG A 190 -23.62 -4.62 -9.83
N GLN A 191 -22.89 -3.97 -10.73
CA GLN A 191 -22.85 -4.44 -12.11
C GLN A 191 -22.52 -5.92 -12.07
N PRO A 192 -23.21 -6.78 -12.86
CA PRO A 192 -22.79 -8.16 -13.00
C PRO A 192 -21.30 -8.14 -13.33
N ARG A 193 -20.48 -8.78 -12.49
CA ARG A 193 -19.07 -8.97 -12.81
C ARG A 193 -19.08 -9.63 -14.18
N ASN A 194 -18.45 -9.02 -15.18
CA ASN A 194 -18.10 -9.75 -16.36
C ASN A 194 -17.39 -11.01 -15.88
N GLU A 195 -17.93 -12.18 -16.21
CA GLU A 195 -17.40 -13.49 -15.81
C GLU A 195 -16.00 -13.76 -16.39
N GLU A 196 -15.47 -12.81 -17.16
CA GLU A 196 -14.22 -12.89 -17.92
C GLU A 196 -12.92 -12.79 -17.10
N SER A 197 -12.95 -12.59 -15.79
CA SER A 197 -11.71 -12.60 -14.99
C SER A 197 -11.85 -13.44 -13.73
N PHE A 198 -11.69 -14.76 -13.88
CA PHE A 198 -11.44 -15.64 -12.75
C PHE A 198 -10.02 -15.35 -12.22
N ASP A 199 -9.93 -14.67 -11.09
CA ASP A 199 -8.67 -14.58 -10.34
C ASP A 199 -8.66 -15.69 -9.28
N PRO A 200 -7.84 -16.75 -9.44
CA PRO A 200 -7.80 -17.87 -8.51
C PRO A 200 -7.33 -17.47 -7.10
N ARG A 201 -6.81 -16.25 -6.93
CA ARG A 201 -6.39 -15.69 -5.65
C ARG A 201 -7.54 -15.04 -4.88
N ARG A 202 -8.71 -14.88 -5.50
CA ARG A 202 -9.90 -14.33 -4.84
C ARG A 202 -10.61 -15.42 -4.09
N ALA A 203 -10.73 -15.24 -2.78
CA ALA A 203 -11.50 -16.12 -1.93
C ALA A 203 -13.00 -16.09 -2.26
N GLY A 204 -13.69 -17.15 -1.85
CA GLY A 204 -15.13 -17.26 -1.96
C GLY A 204 -15.87 -16.14 -1.25
N LYS A 205 -17.11 -15.89 -1.66
CA LYS A 205 -18.02 -14.98 -0.94
C LYS A 205 -18.47 -15.64 0.37
N PHE A 206 -18.77 -14.82 1.37
CA PHE A 206 -19.49 -15.30 2.54
C PHE A 206 -20.86 -15.87 2.13
N ASP A 207 -21.19 -17.06 2.60
CA ASP A 207 -22.44 -17.76 2.30
C ASP A 207 -23.65 -17.24 3.11
N GLY A 208 -23.44 -16.23 3.97
CA GLY A 208 -24.48 -15.73 4.87
C GLY A 208 -24.18 -14.35 5.44
N ARG A 209 -25.02 -13.96 6.37
CA ARG A 209 -24.90 -12.70 7.09
C ARG A 209 -23.64 -12.69 7.96
N VAL A 210 -22.76 -11.69 7.76
CA VAL A 210 -21.50 -11.52 8.50
C VAL A 210 -21.73 -10.79 9.83
N LEU A 211 -22.43 -9.65 9.81
CA LEU A 211 -22.67 -8.82 10.99
C LEU A 211 -24.03 -9.15 11.64
N GLN A 212 -23.99 -9.83 12.78
CA GLN A 212 -25.15 -10.17 13.59
C GLN A 212 -25.54 -9.01 14.51
N PRO A 213 -26.81 -8.53 14.53
CA PRO A 213 -27.23 -7.46 15.43
C PRO A 213 -27.07 -7.87 16.90
N ARG A 214 -26.54 -6.96 17.71
CA ARG A 214 -26.33 -7.16 19.15
C ARG A 214 -26.94 -6.06 20.00
N GLY A 215 -27.45 -5.02 19.39
CA GLY A 215 -28.15 -3.93 20.07
C GLY A 215 -28.25 -2.69 19.23
N GLN A 216 -29.14 -1.83 19.66
CA GLN A 216 -29.37 -0.53 19.07
C GLN A 216 -29.77 0.47 20.16
N TRP A 217 -29.51 1.75 19.90
CA TRP A 217 -29.84 2.82 20.84
C TRP A 217 -30.08 4.13 20.10
N HIS A 218 -31.01 4.96 20.59
CA HIS A 218 -31.24 6.31 20.06
C HIS A 218 -31.77 7.25 21.13
N ASP A 219 -31.50 8.53 20.95
CA ASP A 219 -32.17 9.66 21.59
C ASP A 219 -32.56 10.72 20.54
N ASP A 220 -32.85 11.94 20.96
CA ASP A 220 -33.31 12.99 20.06
C ASP A 220 -32.30 13.39 18.96
N GLN A 221 -31.00 13.25 19.20
CA GLN A 221 -29.94 13.69 18.30
C GLN A 221 -28.98 12.58 17.87
N ARG A 222 -28.91 11.48 18.65
CA ARG A 222 -27.96 10.40 18.46
C ARG A 222 -28.64 9.09 18.17
N MET A 223 -27.99 8.28 17.35
CA MET A 223 -28.41 6.92 17.07
C MET A 223 -27.21 6.00 16.96
N ALA A 224 -27.34 4.74 17.37
CA ALA A 224 -26.26 3.76 17.33
C ALA A 224 -26.76 2.36 17.00
N LEU A 225 -25.97 1.64 16.20
CA LEU A 225 -26.17 0.23 15.87
C LEU A 225 -24.94 -0.57 16.28
N GLY A 226 -25.17 -1.73 16.88
CA GLY A 226 -24.12 -2.59 17.37
C GLY A 226 -24.20 -4.01 16.82
N TYR A 227 -23.06 -4.58 16.47
CA TYR A 227 -22.94 -5.86 15.78
C TYR A 227 -21.81 -6.72 16.31
N GLU A 228 -21.84 -8.00 15.98
CA GLU A 228 -20.77 -8.96 16.16
C GLU A 228 -20.61 -9.77 14.88
N THR A 229 -19.38 -10.02 14.44
CA THR A 229 -19.08 -10.92 13.32
C THR A 229 -19.41 -12.37 13.70
N THR A 230 -19.80 -13.18 12.71
CA THR A 230 -20.32 -14.53 12.94
C THR A 230 -19.24 -15.49 13.44
N ASP A 231 -18.10 -15.56 12.77
CA ASP A 231 -17.05 -16.56 13.04
C ASP A 231 -15.83 -15.96 13.76
N SER A 232 -15.41 -14.76 13.41
CA SER A 232 -14.29 -14.09 14.07
C SER A 232 -14.64 -13.49 15.43
N HIS A 233 -15.93 -13.38 15.76
CA HIS A 233 -16.46 -12.84 17.03
C HIS A 233 -15.95 -11.43 17.39
N MET A 234 -15.68 -10.62 16.37
CA MET A 234 -15.33 -9.22 16.57
C MET A 234 -16.58 -8.37 16.77
N THR A 235 -16.54 -7.45 17.72
CA THR A 235 -17.65 -6.54 17.98
C THR A 235 -17.44 -5.20 17.30
N LEU A 236 -18.54 -4.57 16.89
CA LEU A 236 -18.60 -3.28 16.21
C LEU A 236 -19.74 -2.44 16.78
N CYS A 237 -19.49 -1.16 16.98
CA CYS A 237 -20.52 -0.14 17.15
C CYS A 237 -20.28 1.02 16.19
N VAL A 238 -21.35 1.47 15.55
CA VAL A 238 -21.41 2.73 14.80
C VAL A 238 -22.44 3.63 15.42
N ALA A 239 -22.07 4.88 15.73
CA ALA A 239 -23.00 5.88 16.28
C ALA A 239 -22.89 7.18 15.50
N ALA A 240 -24.01 7.86 15.32
CA ALA A 240 -24.08 9.15 14.64
C ALA A 240 -24.80 10.19 15.52
N GLU A 241 -24.29 11.41 15.49
CA GLU A 241 -24.92 12.60 16.10
C GLU A 241 -25.20 13.63 15.03
N HIS A 242 -26.34 14.33 15.14
CA HIS A 242 -26.76 15.31 14.15
C HIS A 242 -27.07 16.65 14.80
N THR A 243 -26.71 17.72 14.10
CA THR A 243 -27.19 19.09 14.39
C THR A 243 -27.68 19.72 13.10
N LEU A 244 -28.79 20.45 13.19
CA LEU A 244 -29.37 21.25 12.10
C LEU A 244 -29.38 22.72 12.49
N ASP A 245 -28.77 23.55 11.64
CA ASP A 245 -28.78 25.02 11.80
C ASP A 245 -29.50 25.66 10.61
N THR A 246 -30.65 26.25 10.88
CA THR A 246 -31.45 26.98 9.89
C THR A 246 -32.50 27.87 10.56
N ALA A 247 -32.82 28.99 9.92
CA ALA A 247 -33.94 29.86 10.31
C ALA A 247 -35.27 29.40 9.67
N ASN A 248 -35.26 28.32 8.88
CA ASN A 248 -36.48 27.73 8.31
C ASN A 248 -37.22 26.89 9.35
N PRO A 249 -38.58 26.84 9.35
CA PRO A 249 -39.32 25.86 10.14
C PRO A 249 -39.01 24.43 9.72
N TYR A 250 -38.91 23.52 10.69
CA TYR A 250 -38.64 22.11 10.39
C TYR A 250 -39.24 21.14 11.43
N GLU A 251 -39.45 19.91 11.01
CA GLU A 251 -39.83 18.77 11.86
C GLU A 251 -38.73 17.68 11.78
N VAL A 252 -38.55 16.93 12.88
CA VAL A 252 -37.58 15.82 12.95
C VAL A 252 -38.31 14.53 13.24
N ILE A 253 -37.99 13.44 12.51
CA ILE A 253 -38.52 12.10 12.73
C ILE A 253 -37.33 11.13 12.80
N SER A 254 -37.19 10.42 13.90
CA SER A 254 -36.19 9.39 14.09
C SER A 254 -36.80 8.00 14.04
N ARG A 255 -36.10 7.05 13.41
CA ARG A 255 -36.47 5.63 13.34
C ARG A 255 -35.22 4.78 13.43
N ILE A 256 -35.29 3.70 14.20
CA ILE A 256 -34.19 2.75 14.34
C ILE A 256 -34.72 1.31 14.22
N GLU A 257 -34.02 0.51 13.46
CA GLU A 257 -34.23 -0.92 13.24
C GLU A 257 -32.89 -1.63 13.32
N GLU A 258 -32.87 -2.96 13.26
CA GLU A 258 -31.65 -3.77 13.42
C GLU A 258 -30.52 -3.39 12.43
N ASP A 259 -30.88 -3.05 11.19
CA ASP A 259 -29.92 -2.74 10.11
C ASP A 259 -30.02 -1.31 9.58
N GLN A 260 -30.89 -0.51 10.15
CA GLN A 260 -31.05 0.88 9.73
C GLN A 260 -31.36 1.79 10.89
N ALA A 261 -30.58 2.84 11.05
CA ALA A 261 -30.95 4.00 11.85
C ALA A 261 -31.11 5.22 10.94
N LYS A 262 -32.17 5.98 11.13
CA LYS A 262 -32.57 7.04 10.22
C LYS A 262 -33.11 8.25 10.98
N GLN A 263 -32.61 9.43 10.61
CA GLN A 263 -33.13 10.72 11.08
C GLN A 263 -33.53 11.58 9.87
N VAL A 264 -34.78 11.99 9.86
CA VAL A 264 -35.39 12.71 8.74
C VAL A 264 -35.81 14.10 9.19
N TYR A 265 -35.34 15.11 8.48
CA TYR A 265 -35.70 16.51 8.64
C TYR A 265 -36.62 16.92 7.49
N ARG A 266 -37.82 17.42 7.81
CA ARG A 266 -38.73 18.04 6.87
C ARG A 266 -38.69 19.54 7.08
N ILE A 267 -38.28 20.28 6.08
CA ILE A 267 -37.90 21.67 6.19
C ILE A 267 -38.72 22.49 5.16
N GLU A 268 -39.38 23.53 5.62
CA GLU A 268 -40.04 24.51 4.76
C GLU A 268 -39.04 25.58 4.32
N ALA A 269 -38.22 25.21 3.32
CA ALA A 269 -37.11 26.06 2.89
C ALA A 269 -37.57 27.29 2.14
N ARG A 270 -37.08 28.46 2.56
CA ARG A 270 -37.28 29.76 1.91
C ARG A 270 -36.06 30.13 1.08
N GLU A 271 -36.29 30.83 -0.03
CA GLU A 271 -35.23 31.34 -0.90
C GLU A 271 -34.22 32.17 -0.10
N GLY A 272 -32.91 31.90 -0.36
CA GLY A 272 -31.77 32.57 0.25
C GLY A 272 -31.49 32.23 1.71
N VAL A 273 -32.31 31.39 2.38
CA VAL A 273 -32.09 31.00 3.78
C VAL A 273 -31.33 29.68 3.84
N PRO A 274 -30.09 29.66 4.37
CA PRO A 274 -29.27 28.44 4.41
C PRO A 274 -29.82 27.38 5.37
N ILE A 275 -29.54 26.14 5.05
CA ILE A 275 -29.81 24.94 5.83
C ILE A 275 -28.48 24.20 5.98
N VAL A 276 -27.95 24.13 7.20
CA VAL A 276 -26.69 23.44 7.48
C VAL A 276 -26.95 22.21 8.35
N ILE A 277 -26.75 21.04 7.80
CA ILE A 277 -26.73 19.78 8.58
C ILE A 277 -25.30 19.34 8.84
N ARG A 278 -24.98 19.08 10.13
CA ARG A 278 -23.71 18.48 10.55
C ARG A 278 -23.98 17.11 11.12
N LYS A 279 -23.14 16.16 10.75
CA LYS A 279 -23.19 14.77 11.22
C LYS A 279 -21.81 14.36 11.70
N ALA A 280 -21.69 13.98 12.97
CA ALA A 280 -20.52 13.34 13.54
C ALA A 280 -20.78 11.83 13.64
N VAL A 281 -19.83 11.00 13.21
CA VAL A 281 -19.97 9.54 13.23
C VAL A 281 -18.77 8.91 13.94
N ALA A 282 -19.06 8.03 14.89
CA ALA A 282 -18.05 7.29 15.63
C ALA A 282 -18.12 5.80 15.30
N TYR A 283 -16.95 5.17 15.02
CA TYR A 283 -16.80 3.73 14.79
C TYR A 283 -15.84 3.13 15.81
N HIS A 284 -16.29 2.16 16.57
CA HIS A 284 -15.45 1.41 17.51
C HIS A 284 -15.59 -0.09 17.30
N THR A 285 -14.46 -0.80 17.31
CA THR A 285 -14.37 -2.26 17.19
C THR A 285 -13.55 -2.87 18.32
N SER A 286 -13.79 -4.15 18.61
CA SER A 286 -12.98 -4.90 19.57
C SER A 286 -13.05 -6.41 19.31
N ARG A 287 -12.08 -7.15 19.80
CA ARG A 287 -12.09 -8.60 19.89
C ARG A 287 -12.48 -9.15 21.28
N GLY A 288 -12.46 -8.31 22.31
CA GLY A 288 -12.56 -8.79 23.68
C GLY A 288 -13.59 -8.09 24.55
N VAL A 289 -14.36 -7.13 24.00
CA VAL A 289 -15.37 -6.42 24.77
C VAL A 289 -16.75 -6.49 24.13
N PRO A 290 -17.83 -6.55 24.93
CA PRO A 290 -19.19 -6.61 24.39
C PRO A 290 -19.60 -5.30 23.73
N VAL A 291 -20.58 -5.35 22.86
CA VAL A 291 -21.13 -4.20 22.13
C VAL A 291 -21.60 -3.09 23.06
N THR A 292 -22.11 -3.41 24.26
CA THR A 292 -22.54 -2.41 25.27
C THR A 292 -21.40 -1.46 25.67
N GLU A 293 -20.18 -1.96 25.86
CA GLU A 293 -19.01 -1.11 26.11
C GLU A 293 -18.67 -0.24 24.86
N LEU A 294 -18.86 -0.75 23.66
CA LEU A 294 -18.61 0.02 22.45
C LEU A 294 -19.61 1.16 22.29
N PHE A 295 -20.87 1.01 22.71
CA PHE A 295 -21.83 2.11 22.76
C PHE A 295 -21.29 3.27 23.61
N ASP A 296 -20.73 2.97 24.78
CA ASP A 296 -20.17 3.97 25.66
C ASP A 296 -18.91 4.63 25.07
N ARG A 297 -18.09 3.86 24.36
CA ARG A 297 -16.92 4.41 23.62
C ARG A 297 -17.36 5.36 22.50
N CYS A 298 -18.38 4.99 21.74
CA CYS A 298 -18.97 5.85 20.72
C CYS A 298 -19.52 7.14 21.32
N ARG A 299 -20.28 7.05 22.44
CA ARG A 299 -20.80 8.25 23.14
C ARG A 299 -19.66 9.18 23.54
N ARG A 300 -18.62 8.68 24.19
CA ARG A 300 -17.44 9.49 24.58
C ARG A 300 -16.75 10.15 23.38
N THR A 301 -16.74 9.49 22.21
CA THR A 301 -16.19 10.09 20.99
C THR A 301 -17.06 11.23 20.50
N LEU A 302 -18.39 11.07 20.49
CA LEU A 302 -19.34 12.13 20.09
C LEU A 302 -19.35 13.27 21.12
N ASP A 303 -19.29 12.99 22.43
CA ASP A 303 -19.18 14.01 23.48
C ASP A 303 -17.99 14.94 23.25
N ARG A 304 -16.82 14.39 22.84
CA ARG A 304 -15.66 15.22 22.49
C ARG A 304 -15.92 16.19 21.33
N VAL A 305 -16.77 15.79 20.36
CA VAL A 305 -17.14 16.69 19.26
C VAL A 305 -18.00 17.85 19.78
N SER A 306 -19.00 17.55 20.62
CA SER A 306 -19.86 18.56 21.23
C SER A 306 -19.07 19.50 22.15
N GLU A 307 -18.10 18.97 22.92
CA GLU A 307 -17.27 19.77 23.85
C GLU A 307 -16.26 20.67 23.15
N ARG A 308 -15.57 20.15 22.10
CA ARG A 308 -14.50 20.88 21.39
C ARG A 308 -15.01 21.77 20.28
N GLY A 309 -16.21 21.48 19.78
CA GLY A 309 -16.78 22.10 18.61
C GLY A 309 -16.35 21.42 17.29
N PHE A 310 -17.30 21.32 16.38
CA PHE A 310 -17.18 20.62 15.10
C PHE A 310 -15.98 21.09 14.27
N ASP A 311 -15.83 22.41 14.12
CA ASP A 311 -14.76 23.01 13.28
C ASP A 311 -13.36 22.82 13.84
N SER A 312 -13.20 22.66 15.16
CA SER A 312 -11.88 22.44 15.78
C SER A 312 -11.19 21.16 15.28
N PHE A 313 -11.96 20.16 14.82
CA PHE A 313 -11.40 18.94 14.25
C PHE A 313 -10.86 19.17 12.85
N PHE A 314 -11.49 20.03 12.03
CA PHE A 314 -10.95 20.43 10.73
C PHE A 314 -9.66 21.26 10.88
N GLU A 315 -9.62 22.16 11.87
CA GLU A 315 -8.41 22.91 12.20
C GLU A 315 -7.27 21.98 12.67
N GLY A 316 -7.59 21.03 13.55
CA GLY A 316 -6.64 20.01 14.02
C GLY A 316 -6.14 19.10 12.89
N GLN A 317 -7.02 18.73 11.93
CA GLN A 317 -6.65 17.99 10.74
C GLN A 317 -5.67 18.77 9.86
N ARG A 318 -5.97 20.04 9.62
CA ARG A 318 -5.09 20.92 8.87
C ARG A 318 -3.71 21.05 9.50
N ALA A 319 -3.65 21.29 10.80
CA ALA A 319 -2.39 21.39 11.52
C ALA A 319 -1.56 20.08 11.45
N TRP A 320 -2.22 18.92 11.56
CA TRP A 320 -1.57 17.63 11.43
C TRP A 320 -0.99 17.43 10.01
N LEU A 321 -1.73 17.83 8.98
CA LEU A 321 -1.29 17.71 7.59
C LEU A 321 -0.20 18.75 7.23
N ASP A 322 -0.23 19.94 7.81
CA ASP A 322 0.86 20.90 7.63
C ASP A 322 2.19 20.36 8.16
N ASP A 323 2.17 19.63 9.31
CA ASP A 323 3.35 18.91 9.82
C ASP A 323 3.75 17.74 8.90
N PHE A 324 2.79 16.94 8.45
CA PHE A 324 3.04 15.86 7.50
C PHE A 324 3.72 16.39 6.23
N TRP A 325 3.18 17.44 5.60
CA TRP A 325 3.73 18.00 4.37
C TRP A 325 5.10 18.64 4.57
N ALA A 326 5.36 19.25 5.72
CA ALA A 326 6.69 19.78 6.04
C ALA A 326 7.78 18.70 6.07
N ASN A 327 7.41 17.45 6.38
CA ASN A 327 8.32 16.32 6.51
C ASN A 327 8.30 15.35 5.29
N SER A 328 7.33 15.47 4.37
CA SER A 328 7.13 14.46 3.32
C SER A 328 6.90 15.01 1.90
N ASP A 329 6.64 16.32 1.73
CA ASP A 329 6.36 16.86 0.40
C ASP A 329 7.58 16.70 -0.52
N VAL A 330 7.33 16.18 -1.73
CA VAL A 330 8.34 16.10 -2.79
C VAL A 330 7.92 17.03 -3.91
N GLU A 331 8.75 18.02 -4.21
CA GLU A 331 8.47 19.02 -5.23
C GLU A 331 9.23 18.73 -6.53
N VAL A 332 8.47 18.70 -7.62
CA VAL A 332 8.98 18.46 -8.99
C VAL A 332 8.82 19.73 -9.82
N GLY A 333 9.91 20.45 -10.02
CA GLY A 333 9.92 21.75 -10.69
C GLY A 333 9.53 21.67 -12.17
N GLY A 334 8.68 22.60 -12.62
CA GLY A 334 8.24 22.68 -14.02
C GLY A 334 7.21 21.65 -14.48
N GLN A 335 6.71 20.78 -13.55
CA GLN A 335 5.84 19.64 -13.88
C GLN A 335 4.54 19.62 -13.06
N PRO A 336 3.60 20.54 -13.27
CA PRO A 336 2.42 20.69 -12.38
C PRO A 336 1.50 19.45 -12.38
N ALA A 337 1.36 18.74 -13.47
CA ALA A 337 0.55 17.52 -13.53
C ALA A 337 1.19 16.37 -12.73
N ILE A 338 2.52 16.20 -12.86
CA ILE A 338 3.29 15.23 -12.06
C ILE A 338 3.22 15.62 -10.57
N GLN A 339 3.38 16.92 -10.26
CA GLN A 339 3.30 17.44 -8.89
C GLN A 339 1.98 17.08 -8.22
N GLN A 340 0.85 17.28 -8.91
CA GLN A 340 -0.47 16.91 -8.41
C GLN A 340 -0.55 15.41 -8.13
N ALA A 341 -0.09 14.57 -9.06
CA ALA A 341 -0.12 13.11 -8.93
C ALA A 341 0.81 12.61 -7.79
N VAL A 342 2.01 13.18 -7.64
CA VAL A 342 2.93 12.88 -6.53
C VAL A 342 2.27 13.21 -5.19
N ARG A 343 1.69 14.39 -5.02
CA ARG A 343 0.99 14.77 -3.79
C ARG A 343 -0.24 13.91 -3.52
N TRP A 344 -0.95 13.49 -4.56
CA TRP A 344 -2.04 12.52 -4.41
C TRP A 344 -1.50 11.19 -3.84
N CYS A 345 -0.40 10.64 -4.38
CA CYS A 345 0.23 9.42 -3.86
C CYS A 345 0.66 9.57 -2.40
N LEU A 346 1.35 10.68 -2.05
CA LEU A 346 1.78 10.94 -0.68
C LEU A 346 0.60 11.10 0.29
N PHE A 347 -0.49 11.72 -0.16
CA PHE A 347 -1.71 11.82 0.64
C PHE A 347 -2.36 10.44 0.86
N GLN A 348 -2.35 9.54 -0.14
CA GLN A 348 -2.80 8.16 0.05
C GLN A 348 -1.95 7.40 1.08
N LEU A 349 -0.62 7.63 1.11
CA LEU A 349 0.25 7.09 2.15
C LEU A 349 -0.13 7.61 3.54
N ALA A 350 -0.38 8.91 3.68
CA ALA A 350 -0.86 9.50 4.94
C ALA A 350 -2.16 8.85 5.42
N GLN A 351 -3.09 8.56 4.51
CA GLN A 351 -4.38 7.94 4.79
C GLN A 351 -4.30 6.44 5.13
N ALA A 352 -3.32 5.72 4.58
CA ALA A 352 -3.21 4.27 4.72
C ALA A 352 -2.38 3.85 5.94
N THR A 353 -1.46 4.70 6.42
CA THR A 353 -0.52 4.32 7.47
C THR A 353 -1.21 4.19 8.83
N ALA A 354 -1.13 2.99 9.39
CA ALA A 354 -1.66 2.71 10.72
C ALA A 354 -0.88 3.46 11.80
N ARG A 355 -1.60 4.13 12.69
CA ARG A 355 -1.03 4.88 13.82
C ARG A 355 -1.01 4.07 15.11
N SER A 356 -1.24 2.77 15.00
CA SER A 356 -1.24 1.81 16.11
C SER A 356 -0.28 0.67 15.78
N ASP A 357 0.47 0.23 16.75
CA ASP A 357 1.37 -0.93 16.69
C ASP A 357 0.64 -2.29 16.69
N GLN A 358 -0.68 -2.28 16.73
CA GLN A 358 -1.54 -3.48 16.68
C GLN A 358 -2.12 -3.74 15.29
N LEU A 359 -1.84 -2.88 14.32
CA LEU A 359 -2.39 -2.94 12.97
C LEU A 359 -1.28 -2.83 11.92
N GLY A 360 -1.35 -3.67 10.90
CA GLY A 360 -0.56 -3.55 9.68
C GLY A 360 -1.11 -2.48 8.74
N ILE A 361 -0.49 -2.36 7.57
CA ILE A 361 -0.95 -1.49 6.48
C ILE A 361 -1.51 -2.40 5.40
N PRO A 362 -2.84 -2.37 5.13
CA PRO A 362 -3.42 -3.21 4.11
C PRO A 362 -2.90 -2.86 2.71
N ALA A 363 -2.77 -3.83 1.81
CA ALA A 363 -2.28 -3.62 0.45
C ALA A 363 -3.07 -2.56 -0.33
N LYS A 364 -4.37 -2.44 -0.05
CA LYS A 364 -5.26 -1.39 -0.60
C LYS A 364 -5.58 -0.27 0.41
N GLY A 365 -4.85 -0.18 1.50
CA GLY A 365 -5.16 0.74 2.60
C GLY A 365 -6.57 0.48 3.13
N VAL A 366 -7.29 1.56 3.42
CA VAL A 366 -8.71 1.51 3.82
C VAL A 366 -9.63 2.09 2.74
N THR A 367 -9.19 2.06 1.48
CA THR A 367 -9.89 2.65 0.32
C THR A 367 -10.73 1.64 -0.46
N GLY A 368 -10.59 0.36 -0.16
CA GLY A 368 -11.31 -0.73 -0.82
C GLY A 368 -11.06 -2.08 -0.16
N SER A 369 -11.71 -3.12 -0.68
CA SER A 369 -11.62 -4.51 -0.20
C SER A 369 -10.69 -5.40 -1.04
N GLY A 370 -9.94 -4.81 -1.96
CA GLY A 370 -8.99 -5.57 -2.77
C GLY A 370 -7.95 -6.27 -1.90
N TYR A 371 -7.51 -7.43 -2.33
CA TYR A 371 -6.69 -8.35 -1.53
C TYR A 371 -7.30 -8.67 -0.15
N GLU A 372 -8.62 -8.53 -0.01
CA GLU A 372 -9.38 -8.88 1.20
C GLU A 372 -8.93 -8.14 2.47
N GLY A 373 -8.22 -7.01 2.32
CA GLY A 373 -7.68 -6.22 3.42
C GLY A 373 -6.44 -6.81 4.07
N HIS A 374 -5.78 -7.77 3.42
CA HIS A 374 -4.57 -8.41 3.95
C HIS A 374 -3.35 -7.49 3.93
N TYR A 375 -2.41 -7.84 4.80
CA TYR A 375 -1.06 -7.30 4.92
C TYR A 375 -0.06 -8.24 4.25
N PHE A 376 0.94 -7.66 3.56
CA PHE A 376 1.98 -8.36 2.83
C PHE A 376 3.37 -7.78 3.18
N TRP A 377 4.42 -8.35 2.62
CA TRP A 377 5.79 -7.85 2.69
C TRP A 377 6.00 -6.50 1.97
N ASP A 378 5.01 -6.06 1.22
CA ASP A 378 4.93 -4.75 0.57
C ASP A 378 5.21 -3.61 1.55
N THR A 379 4.75 -3.75 2.80
CA THR A 379 4.97 -2.75 3.86
C THR A 379 6.45 -2.52 4.10
N GLU A 380 7.23 -3.58 4.26
CA GLU A 380 8.63 -3.53 4.64
C GLU A 380 9.50 -2.93 3.54
N ILE A 381 9.24 -3.28 2.29
CA ILE A 381 10.08 -2.93 1.14
C ILE A 381 9.69 -1.61 0.49
N TYR A 382 8.39 -1.30 0.42
CA TYR A 382 7.90 -0.14 -0.33
C TYR A 382 7.45 1.03 0.55
N LEU A 383 6.96 0.75 1.77
CA LEU A 383 6.39 1.78 2.66
C LEU A 383 7.34 2.19 3.79
N VAL A 384 8.01 1.23 4.42
CA VAL A 384 8.92 1.50 5.54
C VAL A 384 10.04 2.48 5.16
N PRO A 385 10.65 2.45 3.95
CA PRO A 385 11.61 3.46 3.56
C PRO A 385 11.03 4.88 3.62
N PHE A 386 9.88 5.13 3.00
CA PHE A 386 9.18 6.42 3.09
C PHE A 386 8.91 6.82 4.55
N LEU A 387 8.34 5.92 5.34
CA LEU A 387 7.98 6.20 6.72
C LEU A 387 9.21 6.46 7.60
N THR A 388 10.30 5.76 7.37
CA THR A 388 11.55 5.94 8.12
C THR A 388 12.11 7.35 7.93
N TYR A 389 12.07 7.88 6.70
CA TYR A 389 12.59 9.19 6.38
C TYR A 389 11.61 10.36 6.61
N THR A 390 10.31 10.09 6.80
CA THR A 390 9.30 11.16 6.91
C THR A 390 8.49 11.10 8.21
N ALA A 391 8.25 9.92 8.75
CA ALA A 391 7.41 9.67 9.91
C ALA A 391 7.94 8.49 10.76
N PRO A 392 9.16 8.58 11.36
CA PRO A 392 9.83 7.44 12.01
C PRO A 392 8.99 6.74 13.08
N ARG A 393 8.12 7.46 13.78
CA ARG A 393 7.19 6.87 14.76
C ARG A 393 6.18 5.93 14.13
N VAL A 394 5.74 6.24 12.89
CA VAL A 394 4.81 5.38 12.15
C VAL A 394 5.54 4.16 11.60
N ALA A 395 6.78 4.32 11.10
CA ALA A 395 7.65 3.21 10.72
C ALA A 395 7.84 2.23 11.88
N ARG A 396 8.16 2.75 13.06
CA ARG A 396 8.28 1.95 14.30
C ARG A 396 7.00 1.17 14.63
N ASN A 397 5.81 1.77 14.48
CA ASN A 397 4.55 1.09 14.71
C ASN A 397 4.34 -0.06 13.71
N ALA A 398 4.66 0.14 12.44
CA ALA A 398 4.58 -0.90 11.41
C ALA A 398 5.50 -2.09 11.72
N LEU A 399 6.74 -1.82 12.15
CA LEU A 399 7.67 -2.86 12.58
C LEU A 399 7.22 -3.55 13.88
N ARG A 400 6.68 -2.80 14.85
CA ARG A 400 6.14 -3.36 16.10
C ARG A 400 4.93 -4.27 15.86
N TYR A 401 4.15 -4.01 14.83
CA TYR A 401 3.12 -4.96 14.39
C TYR A 401 3.72 -6.32 14.06
N ARG A 402 4.86 -6.38 13.32
CA ARG A 402 5.55 -7.65 13.03
C ARG A 402 6.05 -8.34 14.31
N VAL A 403 6.58 -7.58 15.27
CA VAL A 403 6.93 -8.14 16.60
C VAL A 403 5.72 -8.81 17.26
N GLY A 404 4.55 -8.18 17.17
CA GLY A 404 3.30 -8.73 17.70
C GLY A 404 2.84 -10.04 17.03
N LEU A 405 3.28 -10.31 15.81
CA LEU A 405 2.97 -11.54 15.08
C LEU A 405 3.96 -12.69 15.37
N LEU A 406 5.06 -12.45 16.05
CA LEU A 406 6.11 -13.45 16.27
C LEU A 406 5.61 -14.79 16.86
N PRO A 407 4.66 -14.82 17.84
CA PRO A 407 4.11 -16.09 18.32
C PRO A 407 3.46 -16.93 17.22
N LYS A 408 2.71 -16.31 16.30
CA LYS A 408 2.07 -16.98 15.17
C LYS A 408 3.09 -17.42 14.11
N ALA A 409 4.12 -16.63 13.88
CA ALA A 409 5.22 -16.98 12.99
C ALA A 409 5.98 -18.23 13.50
N ARG A 410 6.18 -18.36 14.82
CA ARG A 410 6.75 -19.58 15.43
C ARG A 410 5.84 -20.80 15.26
N GLU A 411 4.54 -20.67 15.51
CA GLU A 411 3.57 -21.75 15.28
C GLU A 411 3.63 -22.22 13.82
N ARG A 412 3.75 -21.27 12.87
CA ARG A 412 3.87 -21.60 11.44
C ARG A 412 5.17 -22.33 11.11
N ALA A 413 6.33 -21.88 11.62
CA ALA A 413 7.61 -22.56 11.42
C ALA A 413 7.54 -24.01 11.91
N GLN A 414 7.03 -24.25 13.13
CA GLN A 414 6.82 -25.59 13.69
C GLN A 414 5.92 -26.46 12.82
N MET A 415 4.85 -25.88 12.24
CA MET A 415 3.95 -26.62 11.32
C MET A 415 4.70 -27.09 10.06
N LEU A 416 5.70 -26.36 9.61
CA LEU A 416 6.53 -26.71 8.48
C LEU A 416 7.80 -27.51 8.89
N SER A 417 7.85 -27.99 10.14
CA SER A 417 8.98 -28.72 10.71
C SER A 417 10.28 -27.92 10.68
N GLN A 418 10.21 -26.63 10.99
CA GLN A 418 11.33 -25.69 11.01
C GLN A 418 11.50 -25.06 12.38
N GLU A 419 12.71 -24.67 12.69
CA GLU A 419 13.05 -23.88 13.86
C GLU A 419 12.76 -22.38 13.63
N GLY A 420 12.77 -21.59 14.69
CA GLY A 420 12.61 -20.16 14.65
C GLY A 420 11.20 -19.69 14.30
N ALA A 421 11.08 -18.74 13.41
CA ALA A 421 9.80 -18.14 13.01
C ALA A 421 9.72 -18.02 11.49
N LEU A 422 8.51 -18.21 10.94
CA LEU A 422 8.19 -17.98 9.53
C LEU A 422 6.95 -17.11 9.41
N PHE A 423 7.11 -15.87 8.96
CA PHE A 423 6.00 -14.95 8.78
C PHE A 423 5.12 -15.34 7.57
N PRO A 424 3.79 -15.16 7.67
CA PRO A 424 2.87 -15.52 6.59
C PRO A 424 3.02 -14.60 5.38
N TRP A 425 2.74 -15.14 4.19
CA TRP A 425 2.70 -14.35 2.97
C TRP A 425 1.58 -13.32 2.98
N ARG A 426 0.36 -13.71 3.39
CA ARG A 426 -0.78 -12.79 3.52
C ARG A 426 -1.59 -13.10 4.78
N THR A 427 -1.94 -12.04 5.52
CA THR A 427 -2.61 -12.18 6.81
C THR A 427 -3.29 -10.88 7.24
N ILE A 428 -4.26 -11.01 8.17
CA ILE A 428 -4.74 -9.90 9.01
C ILE A 428 -4.36 -10.16 10.48
N ASN A 429 -4.51 -11.40 10.96
CA ASN A 429 -4.37 -11.78 12.37
C ASN A 429 -3.06 -12.53 12.71
N GLY A 430 -2.17 -12.71 11.73
CA GLY A 430 -0.91 -13.41 11.87
C GLY A 430 -0.91 -14.86 11.39
N GLU A 431 -2.07 -15.42 11.06
CA GLU A 431 -2.18 -16.74 10.44
C GLU A 431 -2.07 -16.61 8.92
N GLU A 432 -1.47 -17.61 8.25
CA GLU A 432 -1.47 -17.67 6.79
C GLU A 432 -2.90 -17.82 6.26
N ALA A 433 -3.32 -16.90 5.41
CA ALA A 433 -4.67 -16.84 4.88
C ALA A 433 -4.74 -17.20 3.37
N SER A 434 -3.68 -17.71 2.79
CA SER A 434 -3.61 -18.00 1.36
C SER A 434 -3.92 -19.45 1.02
N ALA A 435 -4.90 -19.64 0.12
CA ALA A 435 -5.10 -20.90 -0.58
C ALA A 435 -4.14 -21.07 -1.77
N TYR A 436 -3.36 -20.04 -2.13
CA TYR A 436 -2.44 -20.05 -3.26
C TYR A 436 -1.13 -20.74 -2.88
N TYR A 437 -1.16 -22.07 -2.93
CA TYR A 437 -0.04 -22.94 -2.54
C TYR A 437 1.17 -22.71 -3.45
N ALA A 438 2.35 -22.92 -2.88
CA ALA A 438 3.68 -22.82 -3.50
C ALA A 438 4.08 -21.43 -3.96
N ALA A 439 3.40 -20.78 -4.89
CA ALA A 439 3.77 -19.46 -5.38
C ALA A 439 3.62 -18.34 -4.31
N GLY A 440 2.69 -18.51 -3.38
CA GLY A 440 2.51 -17.61 -2.23
C GLY A 440 3.16 -18.14 -0.96
N THR A 441 2.74 -19.32 -0.51
CA THR A 441 3.09 -19.82 0.82
C THR A 441 4.56 -20.26 0.96
N ALA A 442 5.29 -20.45 -0.14
CA ALA A 442 6.72 -20.74 -0.15
C ALA A 442 7.62 -19.48 -0.29
N GLN A 443 7.06 -18.27 -0.10
CA GLN A 443 7.83 -17.03 -0.11
C GLN A 443 8.51 -16.81 1.26
N TYR A 444 9.58 -17.53 1.51
CA TYR A 444 10.36 -17.45 2.74
C TYR A 444 11.13 -16.13 2.88
N HIS A 445 11.45 -15.46 1.76
CA HIS A 445 12.19 -14.20 1.74
C HIS A 445 11.57 -13.10 2.61
N ILE A 446 10.28 -13.21 2.92
CA ILE A 446 9.54 -12.28 3.78
C ILE A 446 10.21 -12.10 5.15
N ASP A 447 10.77 -13.15 5.71
CA ASP A 447 11.51 -13.09 6.96
C ASP A 447 12.73 -12.17 6.85
N ALA A 448 13.47 -12.28 5.75
CA ALA A 448 14.63 -11.44 5.50
C ALA A 448 14.24 -10.00 5.08
N ASP A 449 13.09 -9.80 4.43
CA ASP A 449 12.54 -8.48 4.12
C ASP A 449 12.17 -7.73 5.40
N ILE A 450 11.57 -8.42 6.36
CA ILE A 450 11.27 -7.87 7.69
C ILE A 450 12.57 -7.51 8.41
N ALA A 451 13.55 -8.40 8.42
CA ALA A 451 14.86 -8.14 9.03
C ALA A 451 15.56 -6.93 8.40
N HIS A 452 15.53 -6.81 7.06
CA HIS A 452 16.05 -5.66 6.33
C HIS A 452 15.38 -4.35 6.78
N ALA A 453 14.06 -4.35 6.92
CA ALA A 453 13.31 -3.17 7.35
C ALA A 453 13.69 -2.72 8.78
N PHE A 454 13.92 -3.67 9.71
CA PHE A 454 14.45 -3.35 11.04
C PHE A 454 15.85 -2.74 10.99
N ALA A 455 16.74 -3.29 10.15
CA ALA A 455 18.08 -2.76 9.95
C ALA A 455 18.05 -1.33 9.43
N LYS A 456 17.32 -1.08 8.35
CA LYS A 456 17.18 0.25 7.73
C LYS A 456 16.57 1.27 8.68
N TYR A 457 15.53 0.89 9.41
CA TYR A 457 14.95 1.75 10.43
C TYR A 457 16.00 2.18 11.47
N ARG A 458 16.73 1.22 12.04
CA ARG A 458 17.78 1.50 13.03
C ARG A 458 18.90 2.39 12.45
N GLU A 459 19.41 2.06 11.27
CA GLU A 459 20.50 2.76 10.61
C GLU A 459 20.20 4.25 10.40
N ILE A 460 18.97 4.56 9.98
CA ILE A 460 18.56 5.91 9.64
C ILE A 460 18.10 6.69 10.88
N THR A 461 17.36 6.06 11.78
CA THR A 461 16.81 6.75 12.96
C THR A 461 17.73 6.78 14.16
N GLY A 462 18.65 5.82 14.27
CA GLY A 462 19.47 5.59 15.45
C GLY A 462 18.73 5.03 16.65
N ASP A 463 17.47 4.54 16.48
CA ASP A 463 16.64 3.97 17.55
C ASP A 463 17.09 2.55 17.93
N VAL A 464 18.26 2.44 18.56
CA VAL A 464 18.83 1.18 19.01
C VAL A 464 17.99 0.51 20.10
N ASP A 465 17.34 1.31 20.96
CA ASP A 465 16.50 0.81 22.04
C ASP A 465 15.34 -0.05 21.52
N PHE A 466 14.70 0.39 20.45
CA PHE A 466 13.63 -0.36 19.82
C PHE A 466 14.14 -1.68 19.21
N LEU A 467 15.29 -1.63 18.53
CA LEU A 467 15.88 -2.84 17.97
C LEU A 467 16.24 -3.86 19.07
N TYR A 468 16.90 -3.41 20.15
CA TYR A 468 17.33 -4.29 21.24
C TYR A 468 16.16 -4.91 21.99
N ARG A 469 15.10 -4.14 22.27
CA ARG A 469 13.98 -4.60 23.11
C ARG A 469 12.90 -5.35 22.36
N ASP A 470 12.60 -4.92 21.14
CA ASP A 470 11.47 -5.43 20.36
C ASP A 470 11.96 -6.21 19.13
N GLY A 471 12.95 -5.70 18.40
CA GLY A 471 13.40 -6.28 17.12
C GLY A 471 14.32 -7.49 17.26
N ALA A 472 15.14 -7.56 18.31
CA ALA A 472 16.15 -8.61 18.47
C ALA A 472 15.56 -10.03 18.42
N ALA A 473 14.40 -10.23 19.05
CA ALA A 473 13.72 -11.53 19.01
C ALA A 473 13.28 -11.92 17.58
N VAL A 474 12.83 -10.96 16.78
CA VAL A 474 12.47 -11.22 15.38
C VAL A 474 13.70 -11.63 14.57
N LEU A 475 14.81 -10.89 14.73
CA LEU A 475 16.05 -11.16 13.99
C LEU A 475 16.67 -12.50 14.36
N VAL A 476 16.66 -12.89 15.64
CA VAL A 476 17.15 -14.19 16.11
C VAL A 476 16.30 -15.32 15.54
N GLU A 477 14.97 -15.23 15.65
CA GLU A 477 14.08 -16.30 15.22
C GLU A 477 14.05 -16.47 13.69
N THR A 478 14.18 -15.38 12.95
CA THR A 478 14.30 -15.47 11.47
C THR A 478 15.66 -16.06 11.06
N ALA A 479 16.73 -15.73 11.78
CA ALA A 479 18.05 -16.34 11.53
C ALA A 479 18.06 -17.85 11.80
N ARG A 480 17.41 -18.30 12.88
CA ARG A 480 17.19 -19.73 13.17
C ARG A 480 16.48 -20.43 12.01
N MET A 481 15.40 -19.83 11.54
CA MET A 481 14.64 -20.38 10.40
C MET A 481 15.54 -20.54 9.16
N TRP A 482 16.37 -19.55 8.83
CA TRP A 482 17.28 -19.65 7.68
C TRP A 482 18.36 -20.72 7.87
N ALA A 483 18.94 -20.85 9.07
CA ALA A 483 19.96 -21.84 9.35
C ALA A 483 19.41 -23.27 9.28
N ASP A 484 18.16 -23.48 9.75
CA ASP A 484 17.47 -24.77 9.72
C ASP A 484 16.92 -25.14 8.33
N LEU A 485 16.39 -24.14 7.58
CA LEU A 485 15.87 -24.36 6.21
C LEU A 485 16.97 -24.76 5.23
N GLY A 486 18.13 -24.13 5.32
CA GLY A 486 19.26 -24.38 4.43
C GLY A 486 20.09 -25.62 4.82
N PHE A 487 21.01 -25.99 3.97
CA PHE A 487 21.89 -27.11 4.24
C PHE A 487 23.27 -26.96 3.58
N TRP A 488 24.25 -27.61 4.18
CA TRP A 488 25.61 -27.63 3.66
C TRP A 488 25.80 -28.71 2.60
N ARG A 489 26.42 -28.38 1.47
CA ARG A 489 26.79 -29.29 0.42
C ARG A 489 28.27 -29.15 0.09
N THR A 490 28.94 -30.29 -0.14
CA THR A 490 30.30 -30.32 -0.66
C THR A 490 30.23 -30.23 -2.18
N GLU A 491 30.79 -29.18 -2.74
CA GLU A 491 30.85 -28.96 -4.18
C GLU A 491 31.93 -29.85 -4.84
N ALA A 492 31.92 -29.91 -6.19
CA ALA A 492 32.86 -30.74 -6.96
C ALA A 492 34.31 -30.32 -6.77
N ASP A 493 34.59 -29.07 -6.40
CA ASP A 493 35.91 -28.54 -6.09
C ASP A 493 36.35 -28.81 -4.63
N GLY A 494 35.47 -29.47 -3.82
CA GLY A 494 35.69 -29.77 -2.41
C GLY A 494 35.32 -28.61 -1.46
N SER A 495 34.89 -27.47 -1.94
CA SER A 495 34.38 -26.38 -1.09
C SER A 495 33.06 -26.76 -0.45
N GLN A 496 32.84 -26.20 0.77
CA GLN A 496 31.55 -26.30 1.45
C GLN A 496 30.72 -25.05 1.14
N ARG A 497 29.49 -25.25 0.64
CA ARG A 497 28.53 -24.16 0.34
C ARG A 497 27.20 -24.39 1.06
N PHE A 498 26.57 -23.28 1.45
CA PHE A 498 25.23 -23.29 2.09
C PHE A 498 24.16 -23.02 1.06
N HIS A 499 23.22 -23.93 0.92
CA HIS A 499 22.15 -23.91 -0.09
C HIS A 499 20.79 -23.73 0.55
N ILE A 500 19.89 -22.99 -0.13
CA ILE A 500 18.47 -22.90 0.21
C ILE A 500 17.69 -23.46 -0.98
N HIS A 501 16.87 -24.47 -0.72
CA HIS A 501 16.05 -25.13 -1.74
C HIS A 501 14.56 -25.03 -1.44
N GLY A 502 13.73 -25.15 -2.48
CA GLY A 502 12.29 -25.28 -2.34
C GLY A 502 11.58 -23.96 -1.95
N VAL A 503 12.09 -22.82 -2.39
CA VAL A 503 11.56 -21.48 -2.07
C VAL A 503 10.99 -20.80 -3.31
N THR A 504 10.08 -19.85 -3.10
CA THR A 504 9.60 -18.93 -4.13
C THR A 504 10.15 -17.54 -3.82
N GLY A 505 10.76 -16.89 -4.80
CA GLY A 505 11.20 -15.50 -4.69
C GLY A 505 10.05 -14.49 -4.80
N PRO A 506 10.33 -13.19 -4.90
CA PRO A 506 9.34 -12.15 -5.20
C PRO A 506 8.55 -12.41 -6.48
N ASP A 507 9.19 -12.99 -7.48
CA ASP A 507 8.55 -13.36 -8.74
C ASP A 507 7.74 -14.65 -8.59
N GLU A 508 6.40 -14.54 -8.78
CA GLU A 508 5.48 -15.67 -8.69
C GLU A 508 5.36 -16.47 -10.01
N TYR A 509 6.08 -16.08 -11.09
CA TYR A 509 6.13 -16.81 -12.36
C TYR A 509 7.16 -17.92 -12.34
N THR A 510 7.92 -18.01 -11.26
CA THR A 510 8.70 -19.19 -10.86
C THR A 510 8.30 -19.59 -9.45
N ALA A 511 8.19 -20.87 -9.14
CA ALA A 511 7.77 -21.32 -7.81
C ALA A 511 8.52 -22.60 -7.41
N VAL A 512 8.87 -22.71 -6.13
CA VAL A 512 9.57 -23.85 -5.53
C VAL A 512 10.89 -24.15 -6.26
N VAL A 513 11.75 -23.14 -6.28
CA VAL A 513 13.05 -23.19 -6.93
C VAL A 513 14.19 -23.36 -5.92
N ASN A 514 15.37 -23.69 -6.41
CA ASN A 514 16.56 -23.82 -5.60
C ASN A 514 17.50 -22.64 -5.78
N ASN A 515 18.09 -22.19 -4.68
CA ASN A 515 19.03 -21.07 -4.70
C ASN A 515 18.47 -19.85 -5.46
N ASN A 516 17.24 -19.44 -5.11
CA ASN A 516 16.71 -18.17 -5.61
C ASN A 516 17.64 -17.04 -5.18
N MET A 517 18.10 -16.24 -6.14
CA MET A 517 19.14 -15.22 -5.94
C MET A 517 18.70 -14.18 -4.92
N PHE A 518 17.49 -13.63 -5.05
CA PHE A 518 16.95 -12.64 -4.12
C PHE A 518 16.87 -13.22 -2.70
N THR A 519 16.25 -14.39 -2.54
CA THR A 519 16.10 -15.05 -1.25
C THR A 519 17.46 -15.28 -0.58
N ASN A 520 18.45 -15.79 -1.34
CA ASN A 520 19.77 -16.09 -0.78
C ASN A 520 20.55 -14.82 -0.39
N VAL A 521 20.48 -13.75 -1.19
CA VAL A 521 21.09 -12.45 -0.86
C VAL A 521 20.47 -11.86 0.41
N MET A 522 19.14 -11.87 0.52
CA MET A 522 18.42 -11.30 1.66
C MET A 522 18.59 -12.17 2.92
N ALA A 523 18.55 -13.51 2.79
CA ALA A 523 18.81 -14.43 3.90
C ALA A 523 20.25 -14.29 4.44
N ARG A 524 21.25 -14.13 3.55
CA ARG A 524 22.64 -13.83 3.92
C ARG A 524 22.73 -12.55 4.76
N ALA A 525 22.02 -11.48 4.36
CA ALA A 525 21.99 -10.24 5.08
C ALA A 525 21.31 -10.38 6.46
N ASN A 526 20.20 -11.13 6.54
CA ASN A 526 19.48 -11.39 7.81
C ASN A 526 20.35 -12.19 8.79
N LEU A 527 20.99 -13.29 8.35
CA LEU A 527 21.91 -14.11 9.17
C LEU A 527 23.06 -13.28 9.73
N LYS A 528 23.68 -12.45 8.89
CA LYS A 528 24.77 -11.57 9.30
C LYS A 528 24.27 -10.53 10.32
N LEU A 529 23.14 -9.87 10.02
CA LEU A 529 22.54 -8.86 10.88
C LEU A 529 22.21 -9.43 12.27
N ALA A 530 21.62 -10.63 12.35
CA ALA A 530 21.30 -11.28 13.61
C ALA A 530 22.56 -11.60 14.43
N ALA A 531 23.59 -12.14 13.78
CA ALA A 531 24.88 -12.45 14.44
C ALA A 531 25.58 -11.20 14.96
N ASP A 532 25.61 -10.13 14.16
CA ASP A 532 26.24 -8.86 14.54
C ASP A 532 25.46 -8.18 15.67
N LEU A 533 24.12 -8.19 15.61
CA LEU A 533 23.25 -7.65 16.65
C LEU A 533 23.41 -8.35 17.99
N VAL A 534 23.47 -9.69 18.00
CA VAL A 534 23.62 -10.46 19.22
C VAL A 534 24.96 -10.12 19.91
N GLN A 535 26.05 -10.02 19.16
CA GLN A 535 27.34 -9.61 19.69
C GLN A 535 27.31 -8.16 20.20
N GLU A 536 26.73 -7.24 19.44
CA GLU A 536 26.60 -5.83 19.84
C GLU A 536 25.77 -5.71 21.14
N LEU A 537 24.67 -6.47 21.25
CA LEU A 537 23.76 -6.43 22.40
C LEU A 537 24.45 -6.95 23.68
N GLU A 538 25.23 -8.01 23.59
CA GLU A 538 26.01 -8.56 24.71
C GLU A 538 26.97 -7.52 25.29
N GLU A 539 27.60 -6.71 24.42
CA GLU A 539 28.56 -5.68 24.82
C GLU A 539 27.88 -4.37 25.30
N ALA A 540 26.81 -3.92 24.61
CA ALA A 540 26.21 -2.61 24.79
C ALA A 540 25.09 -2.56 25.83
N ASP A 541 24.25 -3.61 25.95
CA ASP A 541 23.14 -3.70 26.90
C ASP A 541 23.01 -5.13 27.51
N PRO A 542 23.85 -5.46 28.51
CA PRO A 542 23.83 -6.78 29.15
C PRO A 542 22.47 -7.16 29.75
N LEU A 543 21.64 -6.22 30.17
CA LEU A 543 20.29 -6.50 30.71
C LEU A 543 19.33 -6.95 29.62
N CYS A 544 19.37 -6.32 28.46
CA CYS A 544 18.62 -6.77 27.30
C CYS A 544 19.13 -8.11 26.79
N TRP A 545 20.45 -8.33 26.82
CA TRP A 545 21.08 -9.59 26.47
C TRP A 545 20.61 -10.73 27.38
N ASP A 546 20.71 -10.57 28.70
CA ASP A 546 20.26 -11.58 29.66
C ASP A 546 18.79 -11.94 29.47
N ARG A 547 17.95 -10.96 29.18
CA ARG A 547 16.53 -11.18 28.89
C ARG A 547 16.33 -11.95 27.57
N LEU A 548 17.05 -11.60 26.52
CA LEU A 548 16.99 -12.28 25.23
C LEU A 548 17.40 -13.75 25.38
N VAL A 549 18.53 -14.03 26.04
CA VAL A 549 19.00 -15.37 26.33
C VAL A 549 17.98 -16.16 27.16
N GLN A 550 17.44 -15.57 28.25
CA GLN A 550 16.42 -16.25 29.06
C GLN A 550 15.13 -16.56 28.30
N THR A 551 14.77 -15.72 27.35
CA THR A 551 13.50 -15.85 26.60
C THR A 551 13.65 -16.82 25.43
N LEU A 552 14.77 -16.79 24.74
CA LEU A 552 14.99 -17.50 23.47
C LEU A 552 16.04 -18.61 23.57
N ASP A 553 16.72 -18.75 24.70
CA ASP A 553 17.80 -19.73 24.91
C ASP A 553 18.90 -19.67 23.80
N VAL A 554 19.36 -18.43 23.54
CA VAL A 554 20.35 -18.19 22.48
C VAL A 554 21.70 -18.75 22.90
N ALA A 555 22.26 -19.68 22.09
CA ALA A 555 23.57 -20.29 22.32
C ALA A 555 24.67 -19.61 21.47
N PRO A 556 25.88 -19.43 22.00
CA PRO A 556 27.01 -18.88 21.22
C PRO A 556 27.29 -19.65 19.93
N GLU A 557 27.06 -20.94 19.93
CA GLU A 557 27.26 -21.85 18.79
C GLU A 557 26.31 -21.51 17.64
N GLU A 558 25.06 -21.08 17.92
CA GLU A 558 24.10 -20.63 16.92
C GLU A 558 24.63 -19.38 16.19
N VAL A 559 25.20 -18.44 16.92
CA VAL A 559 25.73 -17.17 16.35
C VAL A 559 26.87 -17.46 15.37
N GLU A 560 27.76 -18.40 15.72
CA GLU A 560 28.83 -18.84 14.83
C GLU A 560 28.30 -19.62 13.62
N GLU A 561 27.24 -20.41 13.80
CA GLU A 561 26.55 -21.10 12.71
C GLU A 561 25.93 -20.09 11.72
N TRP A 562 25.22 -19.04 12.21
CA TRP A 562 24.66 -18.01 11.34
C TRP A 562 25.73 -17.30 10.51
N ARG A 563 26.89 -16.99 11.11
CA ARG A 563 28.03 -16.41 10.39
C ARG A 563 28.58 -17.36 9.34
N ALA A 564 28.68 -18.63 9.68
CA ALA A 564 29.14 -19.65 8.75
C ALA A 564 28.18 -19.81 7.57
N CYS A 565 26.87 -19.92 7.84
CA CYS A 565 25.80 -19.99 6.82
C CYS A 565 25.84 -18.77 5.91
N ALA A 566 25.90 -17.56 6.47
CA ALA A 566 26.00 -16.32 5.69
C ALA A 566 27.22 -16.29 4.77
N LYS A 567 28.38 -16.70 5.30
CA LYS A 567 29.65 -16.76 4.53
C LYS A 567 29.61 -17.83 3.43
N GLY A 568 28.98 -18.97 3.71
CA GLY A 568 28.89 -20.11 2.78
C GLY A 568 27.75 -19.98 1.76
N MET A 569 26.86 -19.02 1.92
CA MET A 569 25.64 -18.85 1.10
C MET A 569 25.95 -18.83 -0.39
N VAL A 570 25.24 -19.67 -1.15
CA VAL A 570 25.33 -19.69 -2.61
C VAL A 570 24.62 -18.47 -3.19
N ILE A 571 25.35 -17.63 -3.88
CA ILE A 571 24.78 -16.57 -4.74
C ILE A 571 25.07 -17.03 -6.18
N PRO A 572 24.03 -17.38 -6.96
CA PRO A 572 24.21 -17.83 -8.33
C PRO A 572 24.88 -16.75 -9.20
N PHE A 573 25.85 -17.12 -10.02
CA PHE A 573 26.45 -16.24 -11.02
C PHE A 573 26.83 -17.07 -12.26
N ASP A 574 26.48 -16.58 -13.44
CA ASP A 574 26.79 -17.20 -14.72
C ASP A 574 27.89 -16.40 -15.44
N GLU A 575 29.08 -16.99 -15.54
CA GLU A 575 30.26 -16.37 -16.18
C GLU A 575 30.06 -16.19 -17.70
N THR A 576 29.20 -16.97 -18.34
CA THR A 576 28.96 -16.91 -19.79
C THR A 576 28.22 -15.64 -20.20
N PHE A 577 27.24 -15.26 -19.39
CA PHE A 577 26.42 -14.05 -19.61
C PHE A 577 26.80 -12.89 -18.69
N GLY A 578 27.66 -13.12 -17.69
CA GLY A 578 28.07 -12.11 -16.71
C GLY A 578 26.93 -11.62 -15.82
N ILE A 579 25.95 -12.45 -15.51
CA ILE A 579 24.74 -12.12 -14.76
C ILE A 579 24.48 -13.04 -13.58
N HIS A 580 23.60 -12.63 -12.68
CA HIS A 580 23.10 -13.46 -11.61
C HIS A 580 21.78 -14.14 -12.06
N PRO A 581 21.79 -15.49 -12.29
CA PRO A 581 20.55 -16.21 -12.57
C PRO A 581 19.54 -16.06 -11.42
N GLN A 582 18.25 -15.91 -11.73
CA GLN A 582 17.18 -15.81 -10.73
C GLN A 582 17.15 -17.03 -9.79
N ASP A 583 17.42 -18.21 -10.33
CA ASP A 583 17.57 -19.46 -9.61
C ASP A 583 18.51 -20.43 -10.33
N GLU A 584 18.81 -21.56 -9.69
CA GLU A 584 19.75 -22.57 -10.18
C GLU A 584 19.42 -23.09 -11.60
N LYS A 585 18.16 -23.11 -12.01
CA LYS A 585 17.70 -23.64 -13.30
C LYS A 585 17.20 -22.58 -14.29
N PHE A 586 17.12 -21.33 -13.87
CA PHE A 586 16.47 -20.27 -14.65
C PHE A 586 17.00 -20.20 -16.10
N LEU A 587 18.32 -20.16 -16.28
CA LEU A 587 18.95 -20.06 -17.59
C LEU A 587 18.80 -21.31 -18.45
N SER A 588 18.40 -22.46 -17.89
CA SER A 588 18.14 -23.68 -18.66
C SER A 588 16.81 -23.66 -19.42
N SER A 589 15.90 -22.76 -19.06
CA SER A 589 14.59 -22.59 -19.66
C SER A 589 14.66 -21.81 -20.98
N GLU A 590 13.61 -21.90 -21.80
CA GLU A 590 13.41 -21.10 -23.00
C GLU A 590 12.95 -19.69 -22.60
N LEU A 591 13.30 -18.64 -23.39
CA LEU A 591 12.81 -17.29 -23.17
C LEU A 591 11.34 -17.18 -23.62
N TRP A 592 10.52 -16.47 -22.85
CA TRP A 592 9.20 -16.05 -23.32
C TRP A 592 9.34 -14.85 -24.24
N ASP A 593 8.80 -14.94 -25.44
CA ASP A 593 8.84 -13.84 -26.41
C ASP A 593 7.72 -12.82 -26.11
N LEU A 594 8.00 -11.89 -25.20
CA LEU A 594 7.03 -10.87 -24.79
C LEU A 594 6.69 -9.90 -25.92
N GLU A 595 7.63 -9.64 -26.86
CA GLU A 595 7.41 -8.72 -27.98
C GLU A 595 6.31 -9.24 -28.92
N ASN A 596 6.26 -10.56 -29.15
CA ASN A 596 5.28 -11.21 -29.99
C ASN A 596 4.05 -11.75 -29.23
N THR A 597 3.97 -11.56 -27.92
CA THR A 597 2.80 -11.95 -27.11
C THR A 597 1.66 -10.97 -27.34
N PRO A 598 0.44 -11.44 -27.73
CA PRO A 598 -0.71 -10.57 -27.94
C PRO A 598 -1.06 -9.75 -26.68
N ALA A 599 -1.39 -8.47 -26.87
CA ALA A 599 -1.64 -7.55 -25.76
C ALA A 599 -2.86 -7.93 -24.89
N ASP A 600 -3.80 -8.69 -25.42
CA ASP A 600 -4.98 -9.21 -24.73
C ASP A 600 -4.67 -10.46 -23.86
N LYS A 601 -3.44 -10.97 -23.89
CA LYS A 601 -2.98 -12.12 -23.11
C LYS A 601 -2.23 -11.71 -21.82
N PHE A 602 -2.31 -10.45 -21.40
CA PHE A 602 -1.77 -9.97 -20.15
C PHE A 602 -2.91 -9.63 -19.16
N PRO A 603 -2.72 -9.92 -17.86
CA PRO A 603 -1.60 -10.63 -17.21
C PRO A 603 -1.51 -12.10 -17.65
N LEU A 604 -0.29 -12.63 -17.81
CA LEU A 604 -0.10 -14.00 -18.33
C LEU A 604 -0.83 -15.06 -17.49
N LEU A 605 -0.85 -14.90 -16.15
CA LEU A 605 -1.49 -15.85 -15.23
C LEU A 605 -3.00 -16.02 -15.45
N LEU A 606 -3.67 -15.05 -16.06
CA LEU A 606 -5.10 -15.13 -16.38
C LEU A 606 -5.39 -15.85 -17.71
N HIS A 607 -4.36 -16.10 -18.51
CA HIS A 607 -4.51 -16.66 -19.87
C HIS A 607 -3.71 -17.94 -20.09
N PHE A 608 -2.71 -18.20 -19.24
CA PHE A 608 -1.85 -19.38 -19.34
C PHE A 608 -1.82 -20.11 -17.99
N HIS A 609 -1.86 -21.45 -18.06
CA HIS A 609 -1.73 -22.26 -16.87
C HIS A 609 -0.34 -22.04 -16.21
N PRO A 610 -0.22 -21.94 -14.87
CA PRO A 610 1.07 -21.74 -14.19
C PRO A 610 2.18 -22.71 -14.64
N LEU A 611 1.87 -23.99 -14.86
CA LEU A 611 2.82 -24.98 -15.38
C LEU A 611 3.36 -24.67 -16.79
N VAL A 612 2.69 -23.85 -17.59
CA VAL A 612 3.23 -23.33 -18.84
C VAL A 612 4.25 -22.26 -18.55
N ILE A 613 3.85 -21.28 -17.72
CA ILE A 613 4.70 -20.14 -17.35
C ILE A 613 6.02 -20.61 -16.70
N TYR A 614 5.97 -21.55 -15.76
CA TYR A 614 7.14 -22.06 -15.03
C TYR A 614 8.21 -22.73 -15.91
N ARG A 615 7.95 -22.96 -17.20
CA ARG A 615 8.91 -23.53 -18.14
C ARG A 615 9.73 -22.49 -18.90
N PHE A 616 9.41 -21.20 -18.69
CA PHE A 616 10.01 -20.09 -19.41
C PHE A 616 10.79 -19.16 -18.49
N GLN A 617 11.77 -18.48 -19.08
CA GLN A 617 12.37 -17.31 -18.49
C GLN A 617 11.44 -16.11 -18.73
N VAL A 618 10.61 -15.80 -17.74
CA VAL A 618 9.66 -14.69 -17.75
C VAL A 618 9.32 -14.33 -16.30
N LEU A 619 9.21 -13.06 -16.01
CA LEU A 619 8.94 -12.56 -14.67
C LEU A 619 7.61 -11.79 -14.63
N LYS A 620 6.83 -12.04 -13.57
CA LYS A 620 5.69 -11.20 -13.20
C LYS A 620 6.18 -9.86 -12.64
N GLN A 621 7.19 -9.91 -11.79
CA GLN A 621 7.75 -8.77 -11.09
C GLN A 621 9.25 -8.91 -10.87
N ALA A 622 9.90 -7.75 -10.63
CA ALA A 622 11.32 -7.69 -10.35
C ALA A 622 11.70 -8.59 -9.16
N ASP A 623 12.73 -9.40 -9.34
CA ASP A 623 13.30 -10.31 -8.36
C ASP A 623 14.81 -9.97 -8.20
N VAL A 624 15.65 -10.37 -9.14
CA VAL A 624 17.10 -10.00 -9.12
C VAL A 624 17.27 -8.48 -9.06
N VAL A 625 16.53 -7.72 -9.89
CA VAL A 625 16.61 -6.25 -9.92
C VAL A 625 16.24 -5.62 -8.57
N LEU A 626 15.34 -6.23 -7.80
CA LEU A 626 15.02 -5.78 -6.45
C LEU A 626 16.22 -6.01 -5.49
N ALA A 627 16.92 -7.14 -5.60
CA ALA A 627 18.13 -7.39 -4.81
C ALA A 627 19.24 -6.37 -5.09
N LEU A 628 19.39 -5.96 -6.38
CA LEU A 628 20.37 -4.92 -6.75
C LEU A 628 20.06 -3.56 -6.11
N PHE A 629 18.81 -3.28 -5.80
CA PHE A 629 18.41 -2.08 -5.06
C PHE A 629 18.64 -2.24 -3.56
N LEU A 630 18.12 -3.30 -2.95
CA LEU A 630 18.09 -3.44 -1.48
C LEU A 630 19.47 -3.74 -0.89
N GLN A 631 20.33 -4.45 -1.62
CA GLN A 631 21.67 -4.88 -1.21
C GLN A 631 22.71 -4.45 -2.24
N GLY A 632 22.53 -3.27 -2.82
CA GLY A 632 23.28 -2.81 -3.99
C GLY A 632 24.75 -2.53 -3.76
N ASP A 633 25.22 -2.40 -2.52
CA ASP A 633 26.63 -2.32 -2.15
C ASP A 633 27.40 -3.63 -2.37
N GLN A 634 26.68 -4.74 -2.59
CA GLN A 634 27.26 -6.06 -2.86
C GLN A 634 27.50 -6.33 -4.34
N PHE A 635 27.09 -5.42 -5.23
CA PHE A 635 27.18 -5.56 -6.69
C PHE A 635 27.92 -4.39 -7.32
N THR A 636 28.73 -4.68 -8.34
CA THR A 636 29.39 -3.60 -9.11
C THR A 636 28.38 -2.94 -10.07
N GLU A 637 28.72 -1.74 -10.56
CA GLU A 637 27.89 -1.04 -11.57
C GLU A 637 27.70 -1.90 -12.84
N GLU A 638 28.77 -2.60 -13.27
CA GLU A 638 28.72 -3.47 -14.44
C GLU A 638 27.78 -4.66 -14.22
N GLN A 639 27.78 -5.27 -13.02
CA GLN A 639 26.87 -6.36 -12.68
C GLN A 639 25.42 -5.85 -12.64
N LYS A 640 25.16 -4.71 -11.98
CA LYS A 640 23.83 -4.11 -11.94
C LYS A 640 23.28 -3.84 -13.34
N ARG A 641 24.12 -3.30 -14.22
CA ARG A 641 23.76 -3.02 -15.61
C ARG A 641 23.47 -4.30 -16.37
N ALA A 642 24.36 -5.30 -16.29
CA ALA A 642 24.20 -6.56 -17.00
C ALA A 642 22.91 -7.31 -16.54
N ASP A 643 22.66 -7.36 -15.24
CA ASP A 643 21.45 -7.95 -14.69
C ASP A 643 20.20 -7.18 -15.12
N PHE A 644 20.21 -5.83 -15.06
CA PHE A 644 19.09 -5.01 -15.52
C PHE A 644 18.79 -5.25 -17.00
N GLU A 645 19.80 -5.21 -17.87
CA GLU A 645 19.69 -5.44 -19.31
C GLU A 645 19.15 -6.83 -19.64
N TYR A 646 19.44 -7.82 -18.77
CA TYR A 646 18.94 -9.19 -18.94
C TYR A 646 17.50 -9.33 -18.50
N TYR A 647 17.13 -8.84 -17.30
CA TYR A 647 15.83 -9.08 -16.69
C TYR A 647 14.72 -8.14 -17.15
N ASP A 648 15.08 -6.92 -17.55
CA ASP A 648 14.09 -5.92 -17.99
C ASP A 648 13.24 -6.42 -19.19
N PRO A 649 13.81 -6.95 -20.28
CA PRO A 649 13.05 -7.39 -21.46
C PRO A 649 12.15 -8.60 -21.22
N ILE A 650 12.33 -9.36 -20.13
CA ILE A 650 11.53 -10.53 -19.77
C ILE A 650 10.63 -10.31 -18.55
N THR A 651 10.56 -9.09 -18.05
CA THR A 651 9.64 -8.70 -16.96
C THR A 651 8.34 -8.16 -17.54
N THR A 652 7.23 -8.85 -17.31
CA THR A 652 5.92 -8.49 -17.88
C THR A 652 5.35 -7.19 -17.31
N GLY A 653 5.67 -6.88 -16.04
CA GLY A 653 5.04 -5.81 -15.29
C GLY A 653 3.57 -6.09 -14.95
N ASP A 654 3.19 -7.34 -14.86
CA ASP A 654 1.88 -7.76 -14.36
C ASP A 654 1.69 -7.46 -12.86
N SER A 655 2.74 -7.01 -12.20
CA SER A 655 2.73 -6.49 -10.84
C SER A 655 2.90 -4.96 -10.84
N THR A 656 2.10 -4.26 -10.04
CA THR A 656 2.20 -2.81 -9.83
C THR A 656 3.49 -2.40 -9.10
N LEU A 657 4.23 -3.36 -8.55
CA LEU A 657 5.47 -3.15 -7.78
C LEU A 657 6.72 -3.07 -8.65
N SER A 658 6.70 -3.68 -9.85
CA SER A 658 7.90 -3.79 -10.70
C SER A 658 8.38 -2.43 -11.21
N GLY A 659 7.48 -1.61 -11.74
CA GLY A 659 7.84 -0.35 -12.38
C GLY A 659 8.65 0.58 -11.46
N VAL A 660 8.25 0.70 -10.20
CA VAL A 660 8.93 1.59 -9.26
C VAL A 660 10.36 1.12 -8.92
N VAL A 661 10.59 -0.19 -8.83
CA VAL A 661 11.93 -0.77 -8.61
C VAL A 661 12.79 -0.64 -9.87
N GLN A 662 12.22 -0.97 -11.03
CA GLN A 662 12.89 -0.82 -12.33
C GLN A 662 13.26 0.64 -12.59
N SER A 663 12.42 1.61 -12.16
CA SER A 663 12.76 3.04 -12.24
C SER A 663 14.04 3.39 -11.47
N VAL A 664 14.18 2.88 -10.23
CA VAL A 664 15.35 3.15 -9.39
C VAL A 664 16.62 2.63 -10.05
N ILE A 665 16.63 1.37 -10.48
CA ILE A 665 17.82 0.75 -11.07
C ILE A 665 18.09 1.30 -12.48
N ALA A 666 17.07 1.52 -13.31
CA ALA A 666 17.25 2.15 -14.63
C ALA A 666 17.93 3.52 -14.52
N ALA A 667 17.52 4.36 -13.54
CA ALA A 667 18.17 5.64 -13.28
C ALA A 667 19.64 5.46 -12.88
N GLU A 668 19.94 4.50 -12.00
CA GLU A 668 21.29 4.21 -11.51
C GLU A 668 22.22 3.76 -12.64
N VAL A 669 21.77 2.83 -13.50
CA VAL A 669 22.61 2.23 -14.55
C VAL A 669 22.59 2.99 -15.88
N GLY A 670 21.92 4.15 -15.96
CA GLY A 670 22.01 5.09 -17.08
C GLY A 670 20.85 5.05 -18.08
N TYR A 671 19.80 4.27 -17.88
CA TYR A 671 18.61 4.22 -18.75
C TYR A 671 17.55 5.26 -18.35
N GLN A 672 17.88 6.54 -18.51
CA GLN A 672 17.09 7.66 -17.99
C GLN A 672 15.66 7.72 -18.55
N ASP A 673 15.48 7.48 -19.85
CA ASP A 673 14.16 7.49 -20.50
C ASP A 673 13.28 6.33 -19.97
N MET A 674 13.89 5.17 -19.74
CA MET A 674 13.18 4.01 -19.16
C MET A 674 12.82 4.29 -17.70
N ALA A 675 13.74 4.87 -16.92
CA ALA A 675 13.48 5.27 -15.54
C ALA A 675 12.25 6.18 -15.44
N MET A 676 12.13 7.16 -16.34
CA MET A 676 10.98 8.06 -16.41
C MET A 676 9.69 7.34 -16.80
N GLN A 677 9.72 6.44 -17.80
CA GLN A 677 8.55 5.65 -18.20
C GLN A 677 8.04 4.76 -17.06
N TYR A 678 8.95 4.09 -16.35
CA TYR A 678 8.63 3.28 -15.18
C TYR A 678 8.05 4.11 -14.04
N PHE A 679 8.66 5.25 -13.76
CA PHE A 679 8.16 6.19 -12.75
C PHE A 679 6.73 6.66 -13.07
N LEU A 680 6.47 7.12 -14.30
CA LEU A 680 5.15 7.57 -14.72
C LEU A 680 4.11 6.45 -14.65
N THR A 681 4.49 5.23 -15.04
CA THR A 681 3.61 4.06 -14.94
C THR A 681 3.22 3.79 -13.48
N GLY A 682 4.17 3.81 -12.55
CA GLY A 682 3.89 3.67 -11.11
C GLY A 682 3.08 4.84 -10.55
N LEU A 683 3.39 6.07 -10.97
CA LEU A 683 2.71 7.29 -10.53
C LEU A 683 1.21 7.30 -10.89
N TYR A 684 0.88 6.86 -12.10
CA TYR A 684 -0.48 6.91 -12.62
C TYR A 684 -1.23 5.56 -12.54
N VAL A 685 -0.66 4.54 -11.88
CA VAL A 685 -1.23 3.18 -11.84
C VAL A 685 -2.70 3.17 -11.42
N ASP A 686 -3.06 3.92 -10.38
CA ASP A 686 -4.43 4.03 -9.88
C ASP A 686 -5.18 5.21 -10.50
N LEU A 687 -4.51 6.36 -10.65
CA LEU A 687 -5.12 7.57 -11.22
C LEU A 687 -5.67 7.35 -12.62
N ALA A 688 -5.02 6.49 -13.43
CA ALA A 688 -5.44 6.14 -14.78
C ALA A 688 -5.94 4.69 -14.91
N ASP A 689 -6.13 3.99 -13.80
CA ASP A 689 -6.62 2.60 -13.75
C ASP A 689 -5.90 1.66 -14.73
N LEU A 690 -4.55 1.73 -14.75
CA LEU A 690 -3.72 1.05 -15.77
C LEU A 690 -3.90 -0.47 -15.77
N HIS A 691 -4.27 -1.07 -14.63
CA HIS A 691 -4.50 -2.50 -14.48
C HIS A 691 -5.99 -2.88 -14.35
N ALA A 692 -6.92 -1.96 -14.59
CA ALA A 692 -8.37 -2.15 -14.51
C ALA A 692 -8.85 -2.72 -13.15
N ASN A 693 -8.14 -2.40 -12.05
CA ASN A 693 -8.42 -2.89 -10.70
C ASN A 693 -8.35 -1.81 -9.60
N SER A 694 -8.20 -0.53 -9.97
CA SER A 694 -8.23 0.59 -9.02
C SER A 694 -9.61 0.74 -8.35
N ARG A 695 -10.66 0.22 -8.98
CA ARG A 695 -11.99 0.12 -8.37
C ARG A 695 -12.02 -0.67 -7.05
N ASP A 696 -11.05 -1.56 -6.83
CA ASP A 696 -10.93 -2.38 -5.63
C ASP A 696 -10.07 -1.72 -4.53
N GLY A 697 -9.63 -0.47 -4.73
CA GLY A 697 -8.82 0.35 -3.81
C GLY A 697 -7.47 0.75 -4.38
N VAL A 698 -6.80 1.70 -3.72
CA VAL A 698 -5.47 2.23 -4.09
C VAL A 698 -4.37 1.20 -3.81
N HIS A 699 -3.40 1.04 -4.73
CA HIS A 699 -2.21 0.21 -4.53
C HIS A 699 -1.18 0.96 -3.66
N ILE A 700 -1.27 0.78 -2.35
CA ILE A 700 -0.50 1.57 -1.38
C ILE A 700 1.01 1.35 -1.53
N ALA A 701 1.45 0.13 -1.78
CA ALA A 701 2.86 -0.16 -2.03
C ALA A 701 3.40 0.56 -3.27
N SER A 702 2.60 0.66 -4.33
CA SER A 702 2.96 1.42 -5.53
C SER A 702 3.12 2.92 -5.22
N THR A 703 2.24 3.48 -4.38
CA THR A 703 2.38 4.89 -3.97
C THR A 703 3.64 5.13 -3.14
N GLY A 704 4.04 4.17 -2.27
CA GLY A 704 5.33 4.20 -1.57
C GLY A 704 6.51 4.07 -2.53
N GLY A 705 6.38 3.19 -3.52
CA GLY A 705 7.37 3.02 -4.58
C GLY A 705 7.58 4.26 -5.44
N VAL A 706 6.55 5.10 -5.63
CA VAL A 706 6.70 6.42 -6.30
C VAL A 706 7.66 7.31 -5.52
N TRP A 707 7.56 7.38 -4.19
CA TRP A 707 8.52 8.10 -3.37
C TRP A 707 9.92 7.49 -3.48
N ASN A 708 10.04 6.15 -3.47
CA ASN A 708 11.32 5.48 -3.66
C ASN A 708 11.95 5.83 -5.02
N ALA A 709 11.19 5.84 -6.10
CA ALA A 709 11.67 6.23 -7.43
C ALA A 709 12.15 7.69 -7.48
N LEU A 710 11.43 8.60 -6.80
CA LEU A 710 11.84 10.01 -6.71
C LEU A 710 13.12 10.19 -5.92
N VAL A 711 13.23 9.58 -4.73
CA VAL A 711 14.31 9.85 -3.77
C VAL A 711 15.51 8.94 -4.01
N PHE A 712 15.31 7.62 -4.14
CA PHE A 712 16.40 6.68 -4.42
C PHE A 712 16.76 6.63 -5.90
N GLY A 713 15.78 6.75 -6.82
CA GLY A 713 16.02 6.77 -8.25
C GLY A 713 16.62 8.11 -8.71
N PHE A 714 15.78 9.11 -8.91
CA PHE A 714 16.22 10.42 -9.46
C PHE A 714 17.05 11.22 -8.47
N GLY A 715 16.72 11.20 -7.18
CA GLY A 715 17.52 11.83 -6.12
C GLY A 715 18.86 11.13 -5.90
N GLY A 716 18.97 9.86 -6.28
CA GLY A 716 20.18 9.06 -6.18
C GLY A 716 20.62 8.76 -4.75
N LEU A 717 19.69 8.82 -3.78
CA LEU A 717 19.98 8.48 -2.39
C LEU A 717 20.40 7.00 -2.28
N ARG A 718 21.44 6.72 -1.50
CA ARG A 718 21.79 5.40 -0.98
C ARG A 718 22.15 5.53 0.49
N ASP A 719 21.80 4.51 1.27
CA ASP A 719 21.87 4.52 2.73
C ASP A 719 22.44 3.22 3.30
N TYR A 720 23.35 2.60 2.56
CA TYR A 720 23.96 1.33 2.98
C TYR A 720 24.74 1.51 4.28
N HIS A 721 24.42 0.66 5.28
CA HIS A 721 25.04 0.69 6.61
C HIS A 721 24.86 2.03 7.37
N GLY A 722 23.84 2.81 7.01
CA GLY A 722 23.56 4.12 7.61
C GLY A 722 24.40 5.27 7.06
N ASP A 723 25.21 5.04 6.03
CA ASP A 723 25.98 6.06 5.31
C ASP A 723 25.10 6.71 4.23
N ILE A 724 24.80 7.98 4.40
CA ILE A 724 23.96 8.75 3.47
C ILE A 724 24.78 9.23 2.29
N SER A 725 24.49 8.72 1.10
CA SER A 725 25.17 9.13 -0.13
C SER A 725 24.20 9.48 -1.25
N PHE A 726 24.65 10.34 -2.16
CA PHE A 726 23.87 10.83 -3.30
C PHE A 726 24.66 10.72 -4.61
N ASP A 727 24.02 10.10 -5.60
CA ASP A 727 24.45 10.10 -6.99
C ASP A 727 23.25 10.41 -7.90
N PRO A 728 22.88 11.70 -8.00
CA PRO A 728 21.60 12.15 -8.57
C PRO A 728 21.52 11.99 -10.09
N ARG A 729 20.27 11.84 -10.57
CA ARG A 729 19.88 11.61 -11.97
C ARG A 729 18.63 12.43 -12.31
N LEU A 730 18.72 13.78 -12.26
CA LEU A 730 17.59 14.66 -12.55
C LEU A 730 17.12 14.49 -14.00
N PRO A 731 15.83 14.13 -14.26
CA PRO A 731 15.29 14.07 -15.62
C PRO A 731 15.43 15.39 -16.39
N ARG A 732 15.57 15.31 -17.72
CA ARG A 732 15.84 16.49 -18.55
C ARG A 732 14.74 17.53 -18.50
N GLU A 733 13.50 17.09 -18.38
CA GLU A 733 12.29 17.89 -18.40
C GLU A 733 12.00 18.59 -17.06
N TRP A 734 12.73 18.21 -15.98
CA TRP A 734 12.51 18.76 -14.64
C TRP A 734 13.46 19.91 -14.37
N GLU A 735 12.92 21.00 -13.81
CA GLU A 735 13.72 22.16 -13.39
C GLU A 735 14.53 21.84 -12.12
N TYR A 736 13.86 21.17 -11.17
CA TYR A 736 14.47 20.74 -9.92
C TYR A 736 13.66 19.59 -9.29
N LEU A 737 14.29 18.88 -8.35
CA LEU A 737 13.66 17.95 -7.42
C LEU A 737 14.02 18.37 -6.00
N ARG A 738 13.02 18.59 -5.13
CA ARG A 738 13.23 19.03 -3.76
C ARG A 738 12.45 18.13 -2.79
N PHE A 739 13.13 17.63 -1.74
CA PHE A 739 12.50 16.76 -0.74
C PHE A 739 13.19 16.87 0.62
N PRO A 740 12.45 16.62 1.72
CA PRO A 740 13.00 16.49 3.06
C PRO A 740 13.37 15.05 3.38
N LEU A 741 14.33 14.88 4.29
CA LEU A 741 14.70 13.59 4.88
C LEU A 741 14.92 13.76 6.39
N GLN A 742 14.30 12.91 7.19
CA GLN A 742 14.61 12.78 8.60
C GLN A 742 15.71 11.73 8.75
N VAL A 743 16.88 12.14 9.23
CA VAL A 743 18.01 11.25 9.50
C VAL A 743 18.43 11.46 10.95
N ARG A 744 18.26 10.43 11.78
CA ARG A 744 18.42 10.56 13.24
C ARG A 744 17.56 11.71 13.77
N GLU A 745 18.15 12.66 14.47
CA GLU A 745 17.45 13.84 15.01
C GLU A 745 17.42 15.03 14.04
N SER A 746 18.00 14.88 12.84
CA SER A 746 18.20 15.98 11.91
C SER A 746 17.23 15.90 10.74
N ARG A 747 16.64 17.06 10.39
CA ARG A 747 15.85 17.20 9.16
C ARG A 747 16.71 17.87 8.09
N LEU A 748 17.01 17.09 7.06
CA LEU A 748 17.78 17.50 5.90
C LEU A 748 16.84 17.88 4.75
N ARG A 749 16.96 19.09 4.21
CA ARG A 749 16.34 19.50 2.95
C ARG A 749 17.33 19.26 1.83
N VAL A 750 16.93 18.54 0.79
CA VAL A 750 17.69 18.30 -0.42
C VAL A 750 17.05 19.07 -1.58
N LEU A 751 17.84 19.81 -2.33
CA LEU A 751 17.44 20.45 -3.58
C LEU A 751 18.41 20.02 -4.68
N LEU A 752 17.89 19.26 -5.64
CA LEU A 752 18.61 18.81 -6.81
C LEU A 752 18.25 19.69 -8.00
N GLU A 753 19.23 20.35 -8.58
CA GLU A 753 19.16 21.09 -9.83
C GLU A 753 20.10 20.43 -10.86
N ARG A 754 20.02 20.83 -12.11
CA ARG A 754 20.84 20.21 -13.17
C ARG A 754 22.35 20.32 -12.93
N GLU A 755 22.80 21.46 -12.40
CA GLU A 755 24.21 21.75 -12.22
C GLU A 755 24.70 21.63 -10.77
N ALA A 756 23.84 21.29 -9.85
CA ALA A 756 24.19 21.16 -8.42
C ALA A 756 23.19 20.39 -7.61
N ILE A 757 23.66 19.85 -6.50
CA ILE A 757 22.82 19.40 -5.39
C ILE A 757 23.10 20.29 -4.18
N SER A 758 22.06 20.72 -3.49
CA SER A 758 22.15 21.60 -2.33
C SER A 758 21.52 20.93 -1.11
N PHE A 759 22.11 21.14 0.03
CA PHE A 759 21.69 20.57 1.31
C PHE A 759 21.52 21.67 2.35
N GLU A 760 20.48 21.54 3.17
CA GLU A 760 20.26 22.37 4.35
C GLU A 760 19.74 21.53 5.50
N VAL A 761 20.41 21.54 6.64
CA VAL A 761 19.88 20.99 7.88
C VAL A 761 18.97 22.04 8.51
N GLU A 762 17.65 21.84 8.39
CA GLU A 762 16.63 22.78 8.90
C GLU A 762 16.42 22.66 10.42
N ALA A 763 16.69 21.46 10.97
CA ALA A 763 16.57 21.19 12.40
C ALA A 763 17.52 20.04 12.78
N GLY A 764 17.91 19.97 14.06
CA GLY A 764 18.79 18.94 14.59
C GLY A 764 20.27 19.31 14.58
N GLY A 765 21.16 18.31 14.59
CA GLY A 765 22.62 18.44 14.60
C GLY A 765 23.25 18.39 13.21
N PRO A 766 24.56 18.56 13.12
CA PRO A 766 25.30 18.38 11.85
C PRO A 766 25.08 16.97 11.29
N LEU A 767 25.03 16.87 9.96
CA LEU A 767 24.84 15.60 9.26
C LEU A 767 25.97 15.38 8.25
N GLU A 768 26.57 14.21 8.26
CA GLU A 768 27.52 13.78 7.24
C GLU A 768 26.77 13.23 6.03
N VAL A 769 27.14 13.68 4.84
CA VAL A 769 26.64 13.20 3.56
C VAL A 769 27.78 12.99 2.58
N ASN A 770 27.61 12.08 1.63
CA ASN A 770 28.57 11.81 0.56
C ASN A 770 27.91 12.13 -0.79
N VAL A 771 28.57 12.91 -1.63
CA VAL A 771 28.11 13.18 -3.00
C VAL A 771 29.17 12.69 -3.96
N ARG A 772 28.92 11.58 -4.66
CA ARG A 772 29.85 10.97 -5.62
C ARG A 772 31.28 10.81 -5.08
N GLY A 773 31.38 10.30 -3.84
CA GLY A 773 32.65 10.09 -3.16
C GLY A 773 33.20 11.30 -2.39
N GLN A 774 32.63 12.48 -2.54
CA GLN A 774 32.97 13.66 -1.75
C GLN A 774 32.19 13.67 -0.43
N ARG A 775 32.87 13.47 0.69
CA ARG A 775 32.28 13.56 2.04
C ARG A 775 32.16 15.00 2.50
N LEU A 776 31.03 15.37 3.07
CA LEU A 776 30.65 16.69 3.52
C LEU A 776 29.96 16.62 4.87
N VAL A 777 30.20 17.62 5.74
CA VAL A 777 29.45 17.80 6.97
C VAL A 777 28.56 19.02 6.83
N ILE A 778 27.26 18.79 6.73
CA ILE A 778 26.27 19.87 6.59
C ILE A 778 25.96 20.44 7.97
N GLN A 779 26.25 21.72 8.16
CA GLN A 779 25.99 22.42 9.42
C GLN A 779 24.54 22.94 9.46
N PRO A 780 23.88 22.91 10.64
CA PRO A 780 22.52 23.44 10.79
C PRO A 780 22.41 24.91 10.34
N GLY A 781 21.40 25.21 9.52
CA GLY A 781 21.11 26.54 9.02
C GLY A 781 22.15 27.11 8.02
N VAL A 782 23.10 26.29 7.53
CA VAL A 782 24.07 26.68 6.53
C VAL A 782 23.85 25.92 5.24
N PRO A 783 23.20 26.50 4.23
CA PRO A 783 23.04 25.83 2.94
C PRO A 783 24.39 25.48 2.31
N THR A 784 24.54 24.23 1.91
CA THR A 784 25.75 23.70 1.28
C THR A 784 25.43 23.26 -0.14
N ARG A 785 26.09 23.89 -1.13
CA ARG A 785 25.89 23.56 -2.55
C ARG A 785 27.11 22.82 -3.11
N VAL A 786 26.83 21.68 -3.75
CA VAL A 786 27.83 20.83 -4.41
C VAL A 786 27.58 20.87 -5.92
N PRO A 787 28.53 21.34 -6.73
CA PRO A 787 28.41 21.32 -8.18
C PRO A 787 28.35 19.88 -8.72
N LEU A 788 27.57 19.69 -9.77
CA LEU A 788 27.45 18.43 -10.51
C LEU A 788 27.90 18.66 -11.94
N GLU A 789 28.86 17.89 -12.41
CA GLU A 789 29.38 17.96 -13.79
C GLU A 789 28.38 17.35 -14.79
N HIS A 790 27.58 16.38 -14.37
CA HIS A 790 26.60 15.68 -15.20
C HIS A 790 25.49 15.05 -14.32
N GLN A 791 24.44 14.56 -14.98
CA GLN A 791 23.33 13.80 -14.34
C GLN A 791 23.44 12.28 -14.58
N GLY A 792 24.65 11.75 -14.65
CA GLY A 792 24.93 10.36 -14.96
C GLY A 792 25.06 10.08 -16.45
N GLU A 793 25.23 8.81 -16.77
CA GLU A 793 25.23 8.29 -18.14
C GLU A 793 23.82 8.30 -18.72
N GLU A 794 23.70 8.49 -20.03
CA GLU A 794 22.43 8.44 -20.75
C GLU A 794 22.53 7.40 -21.86
N LEU A 795 21.97 6.22 -21.60
CA LEU A 795 21.93 5.11 -22.53
C LEU A 795 20.59 5.10 -23.30
N PRO A 796 20.59 4.64 -24.56
CA PRO A 796 19.36 4.46 -25.31
C PRO A 796 18.53 3.34 -24.68
N SER A 797 17.19 3.51 -24.66
CA SER A 797 16.27 2.49 -24.11
C SER A 797 16.49 1.11 -24.76
N LEU A 798 16.35 0.08 -23.98
CA LEU A 798 16.37 -1.30 -24.44
C LEU A 798 15.15 -1.54 -25.35
N THR A 799 15.41 -2.00 -26.58
CA THR A 799 14.35 -2.24 -27.56
C THR A 799 14.64 -3.49 -28.37
N GLY A 800 13.58 -4.15 -28.83
CA GLY A 800 13.69 -5.30 -29.71
C GLY A 800 13.85 -6.64 -28.96
N ARG A 801 14.34 -7.63 -29.68
CA ARG A 801 14.51 -9.00 -29.22
C ARG A 801 15.51 -9.06 -28.07
N HIS A 802 15.21 -9.90 -27.06
CA HIS A 802 16.12 -10.13 -25.93
C HIS A 802 17.56 -10.39 -26.40
N PRO A 803 18.58 -9.67 -25.85
CA PRO A 803 19.94 -9.67 -26.39
C PRO A 803 20.62 -11.04 -26.45
N VAL A 804 20.28 -11.96 -25.53
CA VAL A 804 20.89 -13.31 -25.52
C VAL A 804 20.19 -14.31 -26.45
N THR A 805 19.11 -13.94 -27.16
CA THR A 805 18.41 -14.85 -28.07
C THR A 805 19.32 -15.27 -29.22
N GLY A 806 19.46 -16.59 -29.42
CA GLY A 806 20.41 -17.17 -30.37
C GLY A 806 21.83 -17.34 -29.84
N GLY A 807 22.10 -16.83 -28.62
CA GLY A 807 23.35 -17.07 -27.88
C GLY A 807 23.47 -18.54 -27.45
N ARG A 808 24.66 -18.91 -26.99
CA ARG A 808 24.94 -20.27 -26.50
C ARG A 808 25.17 -20.25 -24.99
N ARG A 809 24.57 -21.23 -24.30
CA ARG A 809 24.84 -21.54 -22.91
C ARG A 809 26.21 -22.21 -22.78
N PHE A 810 26.68 -22.32 -21.55
CA PHE A 810 27.95 -23.01 -21.25
C PHE A 810 28.02 -24.45 -21.81
N ASP A 811 26.89 -25.17 -21.85
CA ASP A 811 26.78 -26.53 -22.42
C ASP A 811 26.70 -26.54 -23.96
N GLY A 812 26.76 -25.38 -24.62
CA GLY A 812 26.72 -25.22 -26.08
C GLY A 812 25.32 -25.20 -26.67
N SER A 813 24.27 -25.40 -25.87
CA SER A 813 22.87 -25.26 -26.32
C SER A 813 22.52 -23.82 -26.69
N VAL A 814 21.62 -23.63 -27.65
CA VAL A 814 21.19 -22.31 -28.13
C VAL A 814 19.98 -21.85 -27.33
N ILE A 815 19.98 -20.57 -26.94
CA ILE A 815 18.80 -19.92 -26.31
C ILE A 815 17.79 -19.58 -27.39
N THR A 816 16.59 -20.13 -27.24
CA THR A 816 15.42 -19.86 -28.10
C THR A 816 14.40 -19.01 -27.36
N ALA A 817 13.58 -18.28 -28.11
CA ALA A 817 12.44 -17.53 -27.61
C ALA A 817 11.17 -17.98 -28.32
N ASN A 818 10.07 -18.13 -27.56
CA ASN A 818 8.80 -18.61 -28.07
C ASN A 818 7.61 -17.97 -27.34
N VAL A 819 6.45 -17.93 -27.99
CA VAL A 819 5.16 -17.63 -27.37
C VAL A 819 4.35 -18.92 -27.34
N PRO A 820 4.00 -19.48 -26.17
CA PRO A 820 3.12 -20.62 -26.09
C PRO A 820 1.75 -20.32 -26.72
N GLU A 821 1.13 -21.33 -27.35
CA GLU A 821 -0.25 -21.21 -27.79
C GLU A 821 -1.17 -21.08 -26.57
N ALA A 822 -1.93 -20.00 -26.52
CA ALA A 822 -2.98 -19.85 -25.52
C ALA A 822 -4.15 -20.78 -25.88
N PRO A 823 -4.82 -21.42 -24.90
CA PRO A 823 -6.05 -22.15 -25.15
C PRO A 823 -7.06 -21.23 -25.84
N HIS A 824 -7.79 -21.76 -26.85
CA HIS A 824 -8.86 -20.98 -27.46
C HIS A 824 -9.98 -20.76 -26.45
N ASP A 825 -10.48 -19.54 -26.31
CA ASP A 825 -11.57 -19.16 -25.37
C ASP A 825 -12.88 -19.98 -25.59
N GLN A 826 -12.99 -20.71 -26.71
CA GLN A 826 -14.12 -21.60 -27.01
C GLN A 826 -13.99 -23.02 -26.44
N ASP A 827 -12.82 -23.41 -25.96
CA ASP A 827 -12.56 -24.77 -25.44
C ASP A 827 -12.71 -24.90 -23.92
N LEU A 828 -12.87 -23.77 -23.22
CA LEU A 828 -13.18 -23.75 -21.79
C LEU A 828 -14.70 -23.90 -21.60
N VAL A 829 -15.22 -25.09 -21.88
CA VAL A 829 -16.56 -25.49 -21.37
C VAL A 829 -16.40 -25.63 -19.85
N VAL A 830 -16.86 -24.62 -19.13
CA VAL A 830 -17.07 -24.76 -17.69
C VAL A 830 -18.15 -25.83 -17.53
N VAL A 831 -17.74 -27.00 -17.12
CA VAL A 831 -18.68 -28.04 -16.64
C VAL A 831 -19.15 -27.55 -15.27
N ASP A 832 -20.44 -27.22 -15.16
CA ASP A 832 -21.13 -26.78 -13.94
C ASP A 832 -20.87 -27.69 -12.74
#